data_82b9e68141f0827caaa9d25b5b55d5be
#
_entry.id   82b9e68141f0827caaa9d25b5b55d5be
#
_cell.length_a   1.000
_cell.length_b   1.000
_cell.length_c   1.000
_cell.angle_alpha   90.00
_cell.angle_beta   90.00
_cell.angle_gamma   90.00
#
_symmetry.space_group_name_H-M   'P 1'
#
loop_
_entity.id
_entity.type
_entity.pdbx_description
1 polymer ?
#
loop_
_entity_poly.entity_id
_entity_poly.type
_entity_poly.pdbx_seq_one_letter_code
_entity_poly.pdbx_strand_id
1 'polypeptide(L)'
;MQNEGQNSLSYVVKDIVPSGVFSIKNTSRSWHYGYNEKYDIIVISKTGQIGEIINISGINIALPPTPSKCVQRSVTKSEQYWQRLEVPKPLEKINSIFQWNEMPAIFKDRWVDYIEEQFDFREQGFWFMNNGKPTYITGSHFMYLQWTKIDVGYPDYREANRLYWIFWEACKADDRCFGVAYLKIRRSGFSFMGSSECINVGTLAKDARIGILSKTGNDAKKMFTDKVVPINSNLPFFFKPIMDGMDKPKTELAFRIPASKITKKNMYEIDDDEMSGLDTSIDWKNTDDNSYDGEKLLFLVHDESGKWLKPNNIKENWRVTKTCLRLGSKIIGKCMMGSTSNALSKGGQNYKDMFEDSNVLKRNKNGQTKSGLYKLFIPMEWNMEGFIDRYGMPVLETPKEKTIGIDGVVIKQGAIEYWENEVESLKSDPDALNEFYRQFPRTESHAFRDESKSSIFNLTKIYQQIDYNDSLIKEHHLTRGSFHWQDGIKDSKVIFSPDNRGRFLIGWTPSRNLQNRIITKNGIKYPGNEHIGSFGCDSYDISGTVGGRGSNGALHGLTKLNMDDAPSNAFFLEYVARPQTAEIFFEEVLIACVFYGMPILAENNKPRLLYHFKNRGYRGFCMNRPDKHFNKLSKTEKELGGIPNSSEDVKQSHAAAIESYIEKYVGLDTEGTYRDADDMGDMLFTRTLEDWAKFDINNRTEFDASISSGLAIMANQKHMYLPEQKQSKISITFARYSNKGSLSEIIK
;
A
#
# COMPACT_ATOMS: atom_id res chain seq x y z
N MET A 1 5.24 -16.29 26.01
CA MET A 1 6.01 -15.29 25.23
C MET A 1 5.69 -15.42 23.73
N GLN A 2 4.42 -15.38 23.33
CA GLN A 2 4.03 -15.51 21.91
C GLN A 2 2.94 -14.52 21.47
N ASN A 3 2.57 -13.53 22.30
CA ASN A 3 1.48 -12.59 21.97
C ASN A 3 1.90 -11.10 21.87
N GLU A 4 3.19 -10.76 21.87
CA GLU A 4 3.63 -9.35 21.77
C GLU A 4 3.87 -8.84 20.34
N GLY A 5 3.75 -9.70 19.32
CA GLY A 5 4.09 -9.34 17.92
C GLY A 5 2.95 -8.92 17.01
N GLN A 6 1.70 -9.15 17.37
CA GLN A 6 0.58 -9.04 16.42
C GLN A 6 -0.07 -7.65 16.32
N ASN A 7 0.18 -6.73 17.26
CA ASN A 7 -0.43 -5.40 17.27
C ASN A 7 0.57 -4.23 17.39
N SER A 8 1.78 -4.38 16.88
CA SER A 8 2.79 -3.32 16.93
C SER A 8 3.06 -2.72 15.55
N LEU A 9 2.89 -1.40 15.40
CA LEU A 9 3.26 -0.65 14.18
C LEU A 9 4.77 -0.64 13.93
N SER A 10 5.56 -0.92 14.96
CA SER A 10 7.02 -1.03 14.89
C SER A 10 7.50 -2.16 15.78
N TYR A 11 8.64 -2.72 15.44
CA TYR A 11 9.31 -3.70 16.27
C TYR A 11 10.81 -3.43 16.31
N VAL A 12 11.44 -3.80 17.45
CA VAL A 12 12.89 -3.70 17.63
C VAL A 12 13.56 -4.81 16.83
N VAL A 13 14.50 -4.43 16.00
CA VAL A 13 15.27 -5.36 15.16
C VAL A 13 16.52 -5.77 15.95
N LYS A 14 16.60 -7.04 16.30
CA LYS A 14 17.78 -7.63 16.94
C LYS A 14 18.59 -8.36 15.85
N ASP A 15 19.91 -8.37 16.00
CA ASP A 15 20.83 -9.19 15.17
C ASP A 15 21.09 -8.74 13.71
N ILE A 16 20.59 -7.60 13.25
CA ILE A 16 21.02 -7.03 11.95
C ILE A 16 22.50 -6.62 12.00
N VAL A 17 22.94 -6.08 13.13
CA VAL A 17 24.31 -5.62 13.33
C VAL A 17 24.96 -6.49 14.38
N PRO A 18 26.13 -7.14 14.12
CA PRO A 18 26.82 -7.97 15.10
C PRO A 18 27.07 -7.22 16.41
N SER A 19 26.84 -7.89 17.54
CA SER A 19 27.15 -7.36 18.85
C SER A 19 28.63 -6.96 18.93
N GLY A 20 28.91 -5.70 19.22
CA GLY A 20 30.25 -5.11 19.20
C GLY A 20 30.49 -4.07 18.08
N VAL A 21 29.69 -4.06 17.04
CA VAL A 21 29.74 -3.01 16.00
C VAL A 21 29.14 -1.68 16.48
N PHE A 22 28.36 -1.71 17.55
CA PHE A 22 27.81 -0.52 18.23
C PHE A 22 28.90 0.33 18.94
N SER A 23 30.13 -0.15 19.03
CA SER A 23 31.23 0.61 19.64
C SER A 23 31.79 1.65 18.68
N ILE A 24 31.55 2.90 18.99
CA ILE A 24 31.79 4.12 18.22
C ILE A 24 33.24 4.31 17.77
N LYS A 25 34.22 3.75 18.47
CA LYS A 25 35.63 4.07 18.25
C LYS A 25 36.27 3.47 17.01
N ASN A 26 35.70 2.43 16.40
CA ASN A 26 36.34 1.70 15.30
C ASN A 26 35.59 1.70 13.96
N THR A 27 34.43 2.37 13.85
CA THR A 27 33.57 2.29 12.67
C THR A 27 33.18 3.67 12.10
N SER A 28 34.03 4.66 12.28
CA SER A 28 33.78 6.08 11.94
C SER A 28 33.39 6.37 10.48
N ARG A 29 33.48 5.39 9.58
CA ARG A 29 33.09 5.55 8.16
C ARG A 29 31.78 4.86 7.76
N SER A 30 31.19 4.02 8.60
CA SER A 30 30.00 3.22 8.24
C SER A 30 28.67 3.77 8.76
N TRP A 31 28.66 4.72 9.67
CA TRP A 31 27.47 5.23 10.35
C TRP A 31 27.32 6.74 10.17
N HIS A 32 27.19 7.16 8.91
CA HIS A 32 26.80 8.54 8.62
C HIS A 32 25.26 8.64 8.62
N TYR A 33 24.76 9.83 8.89
CA TYR A 33 23.36 10.15 8.66
C TYR A 33 22.98 9.78 7.23
N GLY A 34 21.93 8.95 7.06
CA GLY A 34 21.49 8.47 5.77
C GLY A 34 21.41 6.95 5.65
N TYR A 35 21.28 6.47 4.42
CA TYR A 35 21.16 5.06 4.12
C TYR A 35 22.52 4.34 4.20
N ASN A 36 22.55 3.24 4.94
CA ASN A 36 23.68 2.33 5.02
C ASN A 36 23.39 1.06 4.23
N GLU A 37 24.01 0.93 3.05
CA GLU A 37 23.79 -0.17 2.12
C GLU A 37 24.20 -1.53 2.70
N LYS A 38 25.26 -1.59 3.50
CA LYS A 38 25.81 -2.84 4.04
C LYS A 38 24.81 -3.58 4.94
N TYR A 39 23.98 -2.85 5.67
CA TYR A 39 23.04 -3.42 6.66
C TYR A 39 21.57 -3.15 6.30
N ASP A 40 21.29 -2.46 5.20
CA ASP A 40 19.94 -1.99 4.82
C ASP A 40 19.23 -1.24 5.96
N ILE A 41 19.93 -0.25 6.51
CA ILE A 41 19.48 0.55 7.65
C ILE A 41 19.55 2.03 7.28
N ILE A 42 18.57 2.82 7.71
CA ILE A 42 18.59 4.29 7.62
C ILE A 42 18.96 4.86 8.98
N VAL A 43 20.06 5.58 9.03
CA VAL A 43 20.56 6.24 10.25
C VAL A 43 20.01 7.66 10.31
N ILE A 44 19.19 7.94 11.33
CA ILE A 44 18.58 9.28 11.52
C ILE A 44 19.33 10.14 12.54
N SER A 45 20.34 9.61 13.19
CA SER A 45 21.20 10.35 14.09
C SER A 45 22.16 11.25 13.33
N LYS A 46 22.10 12.56 13.53
CA LYS A 46 23.01 13.54 12.90
C LYS A 46 24.47 13.36 13.35
N THR A 47 24.70 12.82 14.53
CA THR A 47 26.04 12.53 15.03
C THR A 47 26.63 11.23 14.49
N GLY A 48 25.85 10.44 13.76
CA GLY A 48 26.24 9.11 13.28
C GLY A 48 26.29 8.04 14.37
N GLN A 49 25.99 8.38 15.63
CA GLN A 49 25.87 7.40 16.69
C GLN A 49 24.54 6.68 16.58
N ILE A 50 24.54 5.38 16.78
CA ILE A 50 23.33 4.58 16.72
C ILE A 50 23.01 3.94 18.07
N GLY A 51 21.73 3.91 18.40
CA GLY A 51 21.16 3.20 19.54
C GLY A 51 20.32 2.02 19.07
N GLU A 52 19.06 2.03 19.44
CA GLU A 52 18.10 1.00 19.05
C GLU A 52 17.76 1.10 17.54
N ILE A 53 17.59 -0.07 16.91
CA ILE A 53 17.10 -0.15 15.52
C ILE A 53 15.67 -0.64 15.58
N ILE A 54 14.78 0.09 14.94
CA ILE A 54 13.37 -0.26 14.84
C ILE A 54 12.96 -0.42 13.36
N ASN A 55 12.04 -1.33 13.11
CA ASN A 55 11.42 -1.47 11.80
C ASN A 55 10.05 -0.78 11.81
N ILE A 56 9.81 0.07 10.83
CA ILE A 56 8.51 0.70 10.58
C ILE A 56 8.17 0.47 9.10
N SER A 57 7.06 -0.16 8.81
CA SER A 57 6.56 -0.39 7.43
C SER A 57 7.61 -1.00 6.47
N GLY A 58 8.47 -1.89 6.99
CA GLY A 58 9.51 -2.57 6.21
C GLY A 58 10.83 -1.80 6.07
N ILE A 59 11.00 -0.69 6.78
CA ILE A 59 12.25 0.10 6.81
C ILE A 59 12.92 -0.05 8.17
N ASN A 60 14.19 -0.42 8.19
CA ASN A 60 15.01 -0.46 9.40
C ASN A 60 15.62 0.92 9.67
N ILE A 61 15.32 1.49 10.83
CA ILE A 61 15.69 2.85 11.20
C ILE A 61 16.53 2.80 12.48
N ALA A 62 17.75 3.31 12.41
CA ALA A 62 18.61 3.43 13.58
C ALA A 62 18.37 4.76 14.28
N LEU A 63 17.88 4.69 15.52
CA LEU A 63 17.66 5.83 16.40
C LEU A 63 18.99 6.29 17.06
N PRO A 64 19.08 7.54 17.52
CA PRO A 64 20.19 7.97 18.36
C PRO A 64 20.28 7.14 19.65
N PRO A 65 21.48 7.02 20.27
CA PRO A 65 21.63 6.31 21.53
C PRO A 65 20.93 7.02 22.67
N THR A 66 20.39 6.25 23.60
CA THR A 66 19.74 6.78 24.80
C THR A 66 20.74 7.53 25.67
N PRO A 67 20.51 8.81 26.00
CA PRO A 67 21.41 9.58 26.85
C PRO A 67 21.34 9.12 28.33
N SER A 68 22.36 9.41 29.09
CA SER A 68 22.39 9.12 30.51
C SER A 68 21.34 9.92 31.31
N LYS A 69 20.95 11.07 30.83
CA LYS A 69 19.94 11.97 31.42
C LYS A 69 18.84 12.24 30.40
N CYS A 70 17.58 12.15 30.83
CA CYS A 70 16.40 12.56 30.10
C CYS A 70 15.56 13.49 30.97
N VAL A 71 14.79 14.37 30.36
CA VAL A 71 13.84 15.23 31.07
C VAL A 71 12.85 14.36 31.86
N GLN A 72 12.47 14.83 33.06
CA GLN A 72 11.53 14.17 33.98
C GLN A 72 12.05 12.85 34.62
N ARG A 73 13.34 12.52 34.52
CA ARG A 73 13.88 11.29 35.12
C ARG A 73 13.74 11.26 36.62
N SER A 74 13.70 12.42 37.30
CA SER A 74 13.61 12.57 38.73
C SER A 74 12.21 12.50 39.33
N VAL A 75 11.15 12.53 38.48
CA VAL A 75 9.76 12.47 38.92
C VAL A 75 9.25 11.03 38.97
N THR A 76 8.10 10.81 39.64
CA THR A 76 7.48 9.49 39.72
C THR A 76 7.09 8.99 38.31
N LYS A 77 7.07 7.65 38.15
CA LYS A 77 6.73 7.04 36.84
C LYS A 77 5.39 7.53 36.28
N SER A 78 4.40 7.71 37.15
CA SER A 78 3.05 8.18 36.76
C SER A 78 2.99 9.62 36.25
N GLU A 79 4.00 10.41 36.56
CA GLU A 79 4.13 11.82 36.14
C GLU A 79 5.07 11.98 34.93
N GLN A 80 5.70 10.89 34.48
CA GLN A 80 6.58 10.87 33.31
C GLN A 80 5.75 10.71 32.03
N TYR A 81 5.31 11.82 31.48
CA TYR A 81 4.68 11.95 30.18
C TYR A 81 5.11 13.28 29.55
N TRP A 82 4.82 13.46 28.27
CA TRP A 82 5.19 14.72 27.59
C TRP A 82 4.54 15.92 28.26
N GLN A 83 5.38 16.88 28.59
CA GLN A 83 4.97 18.20 29.03
C GLN A 83 5.79 19.23 28.26
N ARG A 84 5.11 20.25 27.75
CA ARG A 84 5.77 21.35 27.06
C ARG A 84 6.79 22.00 27.99
N LEU A 85 7.99 22.26 27.48
CA LEU A 85 9.04 22.92 28.24
C LEU A 85 8.69 24.37 28.50
N GLU A 86 8.96 24.86 29.71
CA GLU A 86 8.76 26.26 30.04
C GLU A 86 9.78 27.14 29.31
N VAL A 87 9.30 28.22 28.70
CA VAL A 87 10.15 29.25 28.13
C VAL A 87 10.55 30.23 29.24
N PRO A 88 11.82 30.62 29.35
CA PRO A 88 12.24 31.60 30.33
C PRO A 88 11.47 32.91 30.15
N LYS A 89 10.80 33.38 31.21
CA LYS A 89 9.96 34.60 31.21
C LYS A 89 10.66 35.85 30.65
N PRO A 90 11.97 36.08 30.84
CA PRO A 90 12.66 37.22 30.21
C PRO A 90 12.69 37.14 28.69
N LEU A 91 12.79 35.90 28.08
CA LEU A 91 12.80 35.67 26.64
C LEU A 91 11.40 35.84 26.03
N GLU A 92 10.34 35.48 26.76
CA GLU A 92 8.95 35.67 26.30
C GLU A 92 8.58 37.16 26.03
N LYS A 93 9.27 38.08 26.67
CA LYS A 93 9.05 39.54 26.52
C LYS A 93 9.72 40.12 25.27
N ILE A 94 10.60 39.36 24.63
CA ILE A 94 11.31 39.80 23.42
C ILE A 94 10.47 39.38 22.20
N ASN A 95 10.11 40.35 21.39
CA ASN A 95 9.19 40.17 20.26
C ASN A 95 9.91 40.08 18.90
N SER A 96 11.17 40.53 18.82
CA SER A 96 11.93 40.51 17.56
C SER A 96 13.43 40.38 17.77
N ILE A 97 14.14 39.94 16.73
CA ILE A 97 15.59 39.88 16.71
C ILE A 97 16.23 41.28 16.88
N PHE A 98 15.58 42.33 16.41
CA PHE A 98 16.06 43.71 16.60
C PHE A 98 16.07 44.10 18.07
N GLN A 99 15.00 43.80 18.81
CA GLN A 99 14.94 44.03 20.26
C GLN A 99 16.01 43.19 21.00
N TRP A 100 16.25 41.96 20.58
CA TRP A 100 17.34 41.11 21.12
C TRP A 100 18.72 41.78 20.90
N ASN A 101 18.97 42.31 19.69
CA ASN A 101 20.24 42.93 19.38
C ASN A 101 20.54 44.20 20.22
N GLU A 102 19.49 44.87 20.66
CA GLU A 102 19.61 46.03 21.58
C GLU A 102 19.84 45.65 23.06
N MET A 103 19.68 44.38 23.43
CA MET A 103 19.89 43.92 24.81
C MET A 103 21.37 43.98 25.20
N PRO A 104 21.66 44.29 26.52
CA PRO A 104 23.02 44.27 27.04
C PRO A 104 23.71 42.93 26.84
N ALA A 105 25.04 42.91 26.61
CA ALA A 105 25.82 41.70 26.42
C ALA A 105 25.62 40.68 27.55
N ILE A 106 25.64 41.12 28.80
CA ILE A 106 25.42 40.22 29.97
C ILE A 106 24.05 39.54 29.92
N PHE A 107 23.03 40.17 29.35
CA PHE A 107 21.73 39.54 29.16
C PHE A 107 21.78 38.49 28.04
N LYS A 108 22.43 38.81 26.93
CA LYS A 108 22.59 37.88 25.80
C LYS A 108 23.39 36.64 26.22
N ASP A 109 24.54 36.84 26.87
CA ASP A 109 25.40 35.74 27.35
C ASP A 109 24.68 34.78 28.30
N ARG A 110 23.74 35.32 29.08
CA ARG A 110 22.93 34.48 29.99
C ARG A 110 21.97 33.54 29.27
N TRP A 111 21.48 33.89 28.09
CA TRP A 111 20.38 33.19 27.43
C TRP A 111 20.75 32.59 26.07
N VAL A 112 21.96 32.85 25.55
CA VAL A 112 22.41 32.30 24.27
C VAL A 112 22.43 30.77 24.30
N ASP A 113 22.97 30.16 25.34
CA ASP A 113 23.03 28.70 25.48
C ASP A 113 21.63 28.07 25.44
N TYR A 114 20.63 28.67 26.07
CA TYR A 114 19.24 28.22 26.00
C TYR A 114 18.71 28.28 24.56
N ILE A 115 19.00 29.33 23.84
CA ILE A 115 18.55 29.51 22.45
C ILE A 115 19.21 28.49 21.55
N GLU A 116 20.52 28.31 21.67
CA GLU A 116 21.28 27.28 20.91
C GLU A 116 20.76 25.88 21.20
N GLU A 117 20.49 25.53 22.47
CA GLU A 117 19.89 24.27 22.86
C GLU A 117 18.52 24.03 22.15
N GLN A 118 17.69 25.08 21.99
CA GLN A 118 16.42 24.94 21.27
C GLN A 118 16.61 24.68 19.77
N PHE A 119 17.66 25.21 19.13
CA PHE A 119 18.04 24.88 17.76
C PHE A 119 18.56 23.45 17.68
N ASP A 120 19.41 23.03 18.62
CA ASP A 120 19.90 21.65 18.70
C ASP A 120 18.76 20.65 18.83
N PHE A 121 17.76 20.92 19.67
CA PHE A 121 16.57 20.04 19.77
C PHE A 121 15.75 19.98 18.46
N ARG A 122 15.69 21.05 17.69
CA ARG A 122 15.05 21.06 16.36
C ARG A 122 15.83 20.25 15.32
N GLU A 123 17.14 20.13 15.46
CA GLU A 123 18.00 19.42 14.50
C GLU A 123 18.23 17.96 14.89
N GLN A 124 18.55 17.70 16.15
CA GLN A 124 18.99 16.39 16.62
C GLN A 124 17.87 15.59 17.28
N GLY A 125 16.76 16.24 17.66
CA GLY A 125 15.67 15.62 18.41
C GLY A 125 15.85 15.75 19.91
N PHE A 126 14.89 15.16 20.62
CA PHE A 126 14.76 15.36 22.07
C PHE A 126 14.44 14.04 22.80
N TRP A 127 14.95 13.88 24.00
CA TRP A 127 14.72 12.73 24.84
C TRP A 127 13.99 13.11 26.13
N PHE A 128 12.91 12.42 26.45
CA PHE A 128 12.17 12.56 27.69
C PHE A 128 11.80 11.19 28.27
N MET A 129 11.43 11.17 29.55
CA MET A 129 10.90 9.95 30.18
C MET A 129 9.40 9.86 29.94
N ASN A 130 8.94 8.74 29.43
CA ASN A 130 7.54 8.43 29.23
C ASN A 130 7.18 7.12 29.92
N ASN A 131 6.33 7.13 30.93
CA ASN A 131 5.93 5.95 31.70
C ASN A 131 7.12 5.06 32.13
N GLY A 132 8.21 5.68 32.59
CA GLY A 132 9.41 4.98 33.04
C GLY A 132 10.37 4.54 31.93
N LYS A 133 10.12 4.91 30.66
CA LYS A 133 10.98 4.57 29.53
C LYS A 133 11.55 5.84 28.88
N PRO A 134 12.87 5.89 28.56
CA PRO A 134 13.43 6.93 27.71
C PRO A 134 12.75 6.91 26.34
N THR A 135 12.25 8.04 25.89
CA THR A 135 11.52 8.15 24.64
C THR A 135 12.12 9.25 23.77
N TYR A 136 12.53 8.88 22.58
CA TYR A 136 13.08 9.80 21.59
C TYR A 136 11.98 10.36 20.68
N ILE A 137 12.05 11.68 20.45
CA ILE A 137 11.29 12.36 19.41
C ILE A 137 12.25 13.09 18.47
N THR A 138 11.98 13.07 17.17
CA THR A 138 12.78 13.74 16.15
C THR A 138 12.71 15.26 16.29
N GLY A 139 13.62 15.99 15.66
CA GLY A 139 13.60 17.45 15.69
C GLY A 139 12.33 18.05 15.13
N SER A 140 11.80 17.50 14.02
CA SER A 140 10.50 17.90 13.47
C SER A 140 9.34 17.63 14.44
N HIS A 141 9.39 16.49 15.17
CA HIS A 141 8.38 16.18 16.20
C HIS A 141 8.49 17.12 17.40
N PHE A 142 9.73 17.45 17.85
CA PHE A 142 9.95 18.45 18.89
C PHE A 142 9.39 19.81 18.49
N MET A 143 9.68 20.26 17.26
CA MET A 143 9.10 21.51 16.72
C MET A 143 7.58 21.49 16.76
N TYR A 144 6.96 20.35 16.37
CA TYR A 144 5.51 20.18 16.37
C TYR A 144 4.93 20.24 17.79
N LEU A 145 5.49 19.54 18.76
CA LEU A 145 4.96 19.47 20.13
C LEU A 145 5.26 20.71 20.97
N GLN A 146 6.46 21.28 20.83
CA GLN A 146 6.92 22.39 21.67
C GLN A 146 6.49 23.76 21.14
N TRP A 147 6.53 23.97 19.81
CA TRP A 147 6.46 25.30 19.24
C TRP A 147 5.28 25.52 18.29
N THR A 148 4.63 24.45 17.82
CA THR A 148 3.49 24.56 16.90
C THR A 148 2.20 24.79 17.67
N LYS A 149 1.66 26.00 17.59
CA LYS A 149 0.32 26.29 18.10
C LYS A 149 -0.74 25.80 17.12
N ILE A 150 -1.68 25.02 17.62
CA ILE A 150 -2.86 24.54 16.88
C ILE A 150 -4.14 25.20 17.41
N ASP A 151 -5.31 24.88 16.85
CA ASP A 151 -6.58 25.55 17.19
C ASP A 151 -6.92 25.50 18.68
N VAL A 152 -6.57 24.41 19.37
CA VAL A 152 -6.89 24.15 20.78
C VAL A 152 -5.69 24.31 21.73
N GLY A 153 -4.61 24.94 21.30
CA GLY A 153 -3.41 25.13 22.12
C GLY A 153 -2.16 24.53 21.45
N TYR A 154 -1.52 23.60 22.11
CA TYR A 154 -0.36 22.86 21.59
C TYR A 154 -0.71 21.37 21.45
N PRO A 155 -0.11 20.67 20.47
CA PRO A 155 -0.37 19.25 20.28
C PRO A 155 0.09 18.42 21.49
N ASP A 156 -0.65 17.36 21.77
CA ASP A 156 -0.24 16.36 22.71
C ASP A 156 0.65 15.29 22.04
N TYR A 157 1.52 14.68 22.85
CA TYR A 157 2.34 13.56 22.41
C TYR A 157 1.46 12.33 22.15
N ARG A 158 1.68 11.67 21.00
CA ARG A 158 1.05 10.41 20.63
C ARG A 158 2.09 9.48 20.00
N GLU A 159 2.10 8.22 20.40
CA GLU A 159 3.03 7.23 19.85
C GLU A 159 2.87 7.06 18.33
N ALA A 160 1.65 7.07 17.82
CA ALA A 160 1.39 7.03 16.38
C ALA A 160 2.08 8.19 15.63
N ASN A 161 2.00 9.41 16.19
CA ASN A 161 2.69 10.57 15.60
C ASN A 161 4.21 10.45 15.75
N ARG A 162 4.72 9.89 16.86
CA ARG A 162 6.16 9.63 17.04
C ARG A 162 6.68 8.70 15.94
N LEU A 163 5.98 7.61 15.68
CA LEU A 163 6.35 6.66 14.61
C LEU A 163 6.27 7.33 13.22
N TYR A 164 5.26 8.14 12.96
CA TYR A 164 5.18 8.95 11.74
C TYR A 164 6.40 9.87 11.58
N TRP A 165 6.77 10.62 12.62
CA TRP A 165 7.89 11.56 12.55
C TRP A 165 9.25 10.87 12.44
N ILE A 166 9.43 9.69 13.07
CA ILE A 166 10.63 8.87 12.88
C ILE A 166 10.70 8.36 11.44
N PHE A 167 9.58 7.90 10.88
CA PHE A 167 9.52 7.46 9.48
C PHE A 167 9.78 8.61 8.52
N TRP A 168 9.26 9.79 8.81
CA TRP A 168 9.53 11.00 8.04
C TRP A 168 11.02 11.38 8.08
N GLU A 169 11.65 11.35 9.24
CA GLU A 169 13.08 11.60 9.35
C GLU A 169 13.91 10.60 8.56
N ALA A 170 13.50 9.32 8.55
CA ALA A 170 14.12 8.32 7.70
C ALA A 170 13.94 8.63 6.19
N CYS A 171 12.76 9.10 5.77
CA CYS A 171 12.55 9.54 4.39
C CYS A 171 13.44 10.75 4.02
N LYS A 172 13.67 11.68 4.97
CA LYS A 172 14.60 12.81 4.76
C LYS A 172 16.04 12.34 4.65
N ALA A 173 16.44 11.39 5.48
CA ALA A 173 17.81 10.85 5.53
C ALA A 173 18.16 9.97 4.33
N ASP A 174 17.19 9.28 3.72
CA ASP A 174 17.43 8.40 2.57
C ASP A 174 17.44 9.22 1.26
N ASP A 175 18.59 9.27 0.61
CA ASP A 175 18.82 9.98 -0.67
C ASP A 175 18.13 9.34 -1.88
N ARG A 176 17.58 8.12 -1.71
CA ARG A 176 16.79 7.40 -2.72
C ARG A 176 15.30 7.73 -2.67
N CYS A 177 14.84 8.35 -1.57
CA CYS A 177 13.43 8.58 -1.25
C CYS A 177 13.03 10.04 -1.50
N PHE A 178 11.89 10.26 -2.17
CA PHE A 178 11.29 11.60 -2.33
C PHE A 178 10.40 12.02 -1.16
N GLY A 179 10.08 11.11 -0.23
CA GLY A 179 9.24 11.42 0.92
C GLY A 179 8.23 10.32 1.25
N VAL A 180 7.19 10.66 1.96
CA VAL A 180 6.18 9.74 2.48
C VAL A 180 4.87 9.82 1.71
N ALA A 181 4.27 8.65 1.42
CA ALA A 181 2.85 8.51 1.07
C ALA A 181 2.11 7.95 2.30
N TYR A 182 1.40 8.82 3.00
CA TYR A 182 0.74 8.47 4.26
C TYR A 182 -0.76 8.25 4.08
N LEU A 183 -1.19 7.02 4.27
CA LEU A 183 -2.60 6.66 4.37
C LEU A 183 -3.04 6.85 5.83
N LYS A 184 -3.83 7.87 6.05
CA LYS A 184 -4.20 8.35 7.39
C LYS A 184 -5.67 8.14 7.71
N ILE A 185 -5.99 8.13 8.99
CA ILE A 185 -7.37 8.27 9.46
C ILE A 185 -7.85 9.71 9.38
N ARG A 186 -9.15 9.90 9.38
CA ARG A 186 -9.74 11.23 9.52
C ARG A 186 -9.35 11.85 10.86
N ARG A 187 -9.02 13.17 10.87
CA ARG A 187 -8.60 13.94 12.05
C ARG A 187 -7.29 13.48 12.69
N SER A 188 -6.39 12.86 11.93
CA SER A 188 -5.05 12.49 12.41
C SER A 188 -4.11 13.67 12.71
N GLY A 189 -4.52 14.93 12.50
CA GLY A 189 -3.67 16.10 12.67
C GLY A 189 -2.69 16.39 11.52
N PHE A 190 -2.69 15.59 10.45
CA PHE A 190 -1.70 15.68 9.36
C PHE A 190 -1.54 17.08 8.76
N SER A 191 -2.63 17.82 8.53
CA SER A 191 -2.53 19.17 7.96
C SER A 191 -1.76 20.14 8.88
N PHE A 192 -1.85 19.97 10.22
CA PHE A 192 -1.01 20.73 11.16
C PHE A 192 0.42 20.23 11.18
N MET A 193 0.65 18.92 11.07
CA MET A 193 1.99 18.33 10.96
C MET A 193 2.71 18.85 9.71
N GLY A 194 2.05 18.83 8.55
CA GLY A 194 2.58 19.39 7.30
C GLY A 194 2.84 20.90 7.39
N SER A 195 1.93 21.65 8.00
CA SER A 195 2.11 23.10 8.22
C SER A 195 3.28 23.42 9.17
N SER A 196 3.44 22.62 10.23
CA SER A 196 4.59 22.69 11.14
C SER A 196 5.89 22.46 10.42
N GLU A 197 5.95 21.42 9.56
CA GLU A 197 7.17 21.12 8.81
C GLU A 197 7.47 22.18 7.73
N CYS A 198 6.45 22.80 7.11
CA CYS A 198 6.67 23.98 6.25
C CYS A 198 7.42 25.09 6.99
N ILE A 199 7.00 25.40 8.20
CA ILE A 199 7.65 26.42 9.03
C ILE A 199 9.00 25.93 9.55
N ASN A 200 9.09 24.66 9.97
CA ASN A 200 10.35 24.07 10.44
C ASN A 200 11.45 24.15 9.38
N VAL A 201 11.16 23.71 8.16
CA VAL A 201 12.09 23.79 7.03
C VAL A 201 12.31 25.23 6.61
N GLY A 202 11.26 26.03 6.49
CA GLY A 202 11.33 27.40 5.99
C GLY A 202 12.11 28.36 6.85
N THR A 203 12.15 28.11 8.17
CA THR A 203 12.90 28.96 9.13
C THR A 203 14.34 28.48 9.36
N LEU A 204 14.77 27.36 8.77
CA LEU A 204 16.13 26.84 8.86
C LEU A 204 16.86 26.85 7.50
N ALA A 205 16.13 26.77 6.40
CA ALA A 205 16.70 26.66 5.06
C ALA A 205 16.99 28.05 4.45
N LYS A 206 18.09 28.14 3.71
CA LYS A 206 18.47 29.32 2.90
C LYS A 206 18.20 29.03 1.42
N ASP A 207 17.79 30.04 0.65
CA ASP A 207 17.52 29.98 -0.80
C ASP A 207 16.54 28.88 -1.18
N ALA A 208 15.48 28.68 -0.37
CA ALA A 208 14.56 27.56 -0.49
C ALA A 208 13.15 27.99 -0.86
N ARG A 209 12.45 27.12 -1.57
CA ARG A 209 11.03 27.26 -1.84
C ARG A 209 10.26 26.06 -1.29
N ILE A 210 9.12 26.34 -0.65
CA ILE A 210 8.25 25.36 -0.02
C ILE A 210 6.85 25.52 -0.58
N GLY A 211 6.29 24.45 -1.11
CA GLY A 211 5.00 24.42 -1.76
C GLY A 211 3.92 23.69 -0.98
N ILE A 212 2.66 24.14 -1.14
CA ILE A 212 1.48 23.52 -0.54
C ILE A 212 0.45 23.25 -1.63
N LEU A 213 0.02 21.99 -1.72
CA LEU A 213 -1.12 21.52 -2.51
C LEU A 213 -2.13 20.81 -1.63
N SER A 214 -3.41 20.90 -1.98
CA SER A 214 -4.48 20.16 -1.32
C SER A 214 -5.51 19.69 -2.33
N LYS A 215 -6.64 19.11 -1.92
CA LYS A 215 -7.69 18.64 -2.83
C LYS A 215 -8.27 19.72 -3.73
N THR A 216 -8.28 20.99 -3.26
CA THR A 216 -8.62 22.18 -4.04
C THR A 216 -7.69 23.33 -3.70
N GLY A 217 -7.57 24.32 -4.60
CA GLY A 217 -6.79 25.54 -4.33
C GLY A 217 -7.29 26.32 -3.11
N ASN A 218 -8.61 26.32 -2.86
CA ASN A 218 -9.17 26.96 -1.67
C ASN A 218 -8.77 26.26 -0.37
N ASP A 219 -8.68 24.91 -0.38
CA ASP A 219 -8.20 24.14 0.77
C ASP A 219 -6.70 24.36 1.00
N ALA A 220 -5.89 24.43 -0.06
CA ALA A 220 -4.47 24.79 0.03
C ALA A 220 -4.29 26.19 0.63
N LYS A 221 -5.07 27.17 0.15
CA LYS A 221 -5.10 28.53 0.70
C LYS A 221 -5.47 28.56 2.17
N LYS A 222 -6.53 27.83 2.58
CA LYS A 222 -6.93 27.71 3.99
C LYS A 222 -5.83 27.08 4.84
N MET A 223 -5.17 26.04 4.36
CA MET A 223 -4.03 25.46 5.08
C MET A 223 -2.92 26.49 5.31
N PHE A 224 -2.62 27.29 4.29
CA PHE A 224 -1.64 28.36 4.39
C PHE A 224 -2.07 29.46 5.37
N THR A 225 -3.27 30.05 5.17
CA THR A 225 -3.73 31.23 5.97
C THR A 225 -4.09 30.86 7.41
N ASP A 226 -4.69 29.70 7.64
CA ASP A 226 -5.28 29.35 8.92
C ASP A 226 -4.36 28.48 9.79
N LYS A 227 -3.27 27.92 9.20
CA LYS A 227 -2.31 27.07 9.92
C LYS A 227 -0.87 27.57 9.79
N VAL A 228 -0.30 27.65 8.56
CA VAL A 228 1.10 28.03 8.36
C VAL A 228 1.40 29.44 8.89
N VAL A 229 0.60 30.43 8.50
CA VAL A 229 0.79 31.83 8.95
C VAL A 229 0.63 31.96 10.47
N PRO A 230 -0.41 31.43 11.12
CA PRO A 230 -0.53 31.46 12.59
C PRO A 230 0.61 30.72 13.31
N ILE A 231 1.11 29.58 12.80
CA ILE A 231 2.27 28.91 13.40
C ILE A 231 3.48 29.85 13.40
N ASN A 232 3.81 30.46 12.25
CA ASN A 232 4.91 31.43 12.16
C ASN A 232 4.73 32.60 13.13
N SER A 233 3.52 33.13 13.21
CA SER A 233 3.23 34.28 14.07
C SER A 233 3.42 33.99 15.57
N ASN A 234 3.21 32.74 15.99
CA ASN A 234 3.34 32.31 17.38
C ASN A 234 4.74 31.75 17.75
N LEU A 235 5.70 31.72 16.81
CA LEU A 235 7.07 31.32 17.15
C LEU A 235 7.72 32.33 18.10
N PRO A 236 8.67 31.88 18.95
CA PRO A 236 9.52 32.81 19.71
C PRO A 236 10.41 33.62 18.76
N PHE A 237 10.86 34.78 19.21
CA PHE A 237 11.64 35.72 18.38
C PHE A 237 12.87 35.10 17.75
N PHE A 238 13.55 34.19 18.46
CA PHE A 238 14.78 33.52 18.02
C PHE A 238 14.56 32.51 16.89
N PHE A 239 13.33 32.07 16.65
CA PHE A 239 12.96 31.23 15.52
C PHE A 239 12.29 31.98 14.37
N LYS A 240 12.07 33.30 14.53
CA LYS A 240 11.47 34.13 13.50
C LYS A 240 12.54 34.76 12.60
N PRO A 241 12.71 34.29 11.35
CA PRO A 241 13.54 35.04 10.38
C PRO A 241 12.97 36.42 10.08
N ILE A 242 13.79 37.25 9.49
CA ILE A 242 13.33 38.55 8.94
C ILE A 242 12.34 38.23 7.81
N MET A 243 11.20 38.89 7.85
CA MET A 243 10.08 38.66 6.93
C MET A 243 9.83 39.91 6.08
N ASP A 244 9.61 39.73 4.79
CA ASP A 244 9.14 40.73 3.85
C ASP A 244 7.62 40.61 3.69
N GLY A 245 6.90 41.75 3.71
CA GLY A 245 5.46 41.81 3.50
C GLY A 245 4.64 41.99 4.76
N MET A 246 3.36 41.60 4.69
CA MET A 246 2.39 41.82 5.78
C MET A 246 2.52 40.73 6.86
N ASP A 247 2.15 41.04 8.09
CA ASP A 247 2.14 40.09 9.21
C ASP A 247 1.22 38.89 8.97
N LYS A 248 0.19 39.04 8.13
CA LYS A 248 -0.77 37.97 7.75
C LYS A 248 -0.89 37.85 6.24
N PRO A 249 0.11 37.29 5.58
CA PRO A 249 0.09 37.12 4.12
C PRO A 249 -0.99 36.11 3.71
N LYS A 250 -1.53 36.29 2.49
CA LYS A 250 -2.59 35.42 1.93
C LYS A 250 -2.08 34.47 0.82
N THR A 251 -0.91 34.77 0.28
CA THR A 251 -0.38 34.07 -0.90
C THR A 251 1.01 33.49 -0.68
N GLU A 252 1.91 34.24 -0.09
CA GLU A 252 3.31 33.88 0.13
C GLU A 252 3.79 34.38 1.48
N LEU A 253 4.54 33.57 2.20
CA LEU A 253 5.30 33.94 3.40
C LEU A 253 6.78 33.97 2.99
N ALA A 254 7.38 35.18 2.93
CA ALA A 254 8.72 35.37 2.41
C ALA A 254 9.69 35.80 3.51
N PHE A 255 10.72 34.97 3.75
CA PHE A 255 11.78 35.20 4.74
C PHE A 255 12.97 35.88 4.07
N ARG A 256 12.81 37.13 3.70
CA ARG A 256 13.86 37.99 3.08
C ARG A 256 13.85 39.40 3.65
N ILE A 257 14.93 40.14 3.42
CA ILE A 257 15.03 41.53 3.85
C ILE A 257 14.10 42.37 2.96
N PRO A 258 13.17 43.18 3.54
CA PRO A 258 12.31 44.06 2.76
C PRO A 258 13.11 45.06 1.92
N ALA A 259 12.77 45.19 0.64
CA ALA A 259 13.44 46.12 -0.29
C ALA A 259 13.44 47.57 0.22
N SER A 260 12.44 48.01 0.99
CA SER A 260 12.36 49.32 1.62
C SER A 260 13.44 49.57 2.68
N LYS A 261 14.06 48.51 3.23
CA LYS A 261 15.16 48.62 4.22
C LYS A 261 16.55 48.52 3.58
N ILE A 262 16.63 48.18 2.29
CA ILE A 262 17.87 48.18 1.51
C ILE A 262 18.04 49.55 0.87
N THR A 263 18.48 50.56 1.65
CA THR A 263 18.91 51.83 1.07
C THR A 263 20.34 51.71 0.55
N LYS A 264 20.66 52.46 -0.53
CA LYS A 264 22.03 52.45 -1.14
C LYS A 264 23.14 52.74 -0.11
N LYS A 265 22.83 53.40 1.02
CA LYS A 265 23.77 53.71 2.09
C LYS A 265 24.09 52.46 2.95
N ASN A 266 23.14 51.57 3.11
CA ASN A 266 23.30 50.33 3.91
C ASN A 266 23.98 49.19 3.13
N MET A 267 24.03 49.26 1.80
CA MET A 267 24.71 48.24 0.97
C MET A 267 26.23 48.23 1.13
N TYR A 268 26.83 49.30 1.63
CA TYR A 268 28.28 49.43 1.81
C TYR A 268 28.73 49.42 3.29
N GLU A 269 27.78 49.45 4.23
CA GLU A 269 28.05 49.53 5.69
C GLU A 269 27.58 48.30 6.47
N ILE A 270 26.94 47.32 5.82
CA ILE A 270 26.54 46.06 6.45
C ILE A 270 27.65 45.08 6.17
N ASP A 271 28.41 44.67 7.20
CA ASP A 271 29.21 43.49 7.17
C ASP A 271 28.29 42.34 6.73
N ASP A 272 28.66 41.60 5.67
CA ASP A 272 27.85 40.57 5.01
C ASP A 272 27.33 39.48 5.98
N ASP A 273 27.88 39.38 7.18
CA ASP A 273 27.53 38.38 8.22
C ASP A 273 26.44 38.85 9.21
N GLU A 274 26.13 40.17 9.34
CA GLU A 274 25.24 40.62 10.41
C GLU A 274 23.74 40.69 10.05
N MET A 275 23.35 40.72 8.78
CA MET A 275 21.94 40.77 8.36
C MET A 275 21.67 40.12 6.99
N SER A 276 21.91 38.85 6.83
CA SER A 276 21.44 38.11 5.65
C SER A 276 20.02 37.57 5.87
N GLY A 277 19.10 37.86 4.96
CA GLY A 277 17.82 37.16 4.89
C GLY A 277 18.01 35.71 4.51
N LEU A 278 17.03 34.85 4.81
CA LEU A 278 17.08 33.44 4.37
C LEU A 278 16.80 33.28 2.87
N ASP A 279 16.19 34.27 2.22
CA ASP A 279 15.70 34.21 0.83
C ASP A 279 14.84 32.96 0.55
N THR A 280 14.07 32.57 1.56
CA THR A 280 13.18 31.40 1.54
C THR A 280 11.73 31.85 1.52
N SER A 281 10.92 31.11 0.75
CA SER A 281 9.48 31.40 0.68
C SER A 281 8.63 30.13 0.85
N ILE A 282 7.42 30.34 1.41
CA ILE A 282 6.38 29.33 1.54
C ILE A 282 5.14 29.85 0.83
N ASP A 283 4.64 29.13 -0.16
CA ASP A 283 3.45 29.48 -0.91
C ASP A 283 2.49 28.29 -1.11
N TRP A 284 1.35 28.56 -1.71
CA TRP A 284 0.38 27.56 -2.11
C TRP A 284 -0.04 27.78 -3.57
N LYS A 285 -0.46 26.70 -4.24
CA LYS A 285 -0.96 26.76 -5.62
C LYS A 285 -2.36 26.16 -5.72
N ASN A 286 -3.05 26.53 -6.81
CA ASN A 286 -4.28 25.86 -7.19
C ASN A 286 -4.01 24.38 -7.53
N THR A 287 -5.00 23.53 -7.33
CA THR A 287 -4.95 22.12 -7.63
C THR A 287 -5.10 21.91 -9.12
N ASP A 288 -4.00 21.55 -9.77
CA ASP A 288 -3.89 21.34 -11.21
C ASP A 288 -2.77 20.34 -11.48
N ASP A 289 -2.85 19.59 -12.59
CA ASP A 289 -1.85 18.60 -12.96
C ASP A 289 -0.46 19.22 -13.19
N ASN A 290 -0.36 20.49 -13.56
CA ASN A 290 0.88 21.22 -13.80
C ASN A 290 1.28 22.18 -12.66
N SER A 291 0.62 22.10 -11.51
CA SER A 291 1.00 22.96 -10.36
C SER A 291 2.45 22.76 -9.99
N TYR A 292 3.20 23.86 -9.80
CA TYR A 292 4.64 23.92 -9.55
C TYR A 292 5.54 23.50 -10.72
N ASP A 293 5.04 23.34 -11.95
CA ASP A 293 5.89 23.03 -13.09
C ASP A 293 6.99 24.09 -13.29
N GLY A 294 8.22 23.65 -13.54
CA GLY A 294 9.38 24.53 -13.73
C GLY A 294 9.95 25.13 -12.44
N GLU A 295 9.40 24.82 -11.26
CA GLU A 295 9.89 25.35 -9.99
C GLU A 295 10.84 24.36 -9.28
N LYS A 296 11.77 24.89 -8.46
CA LYS A 296 12.66 24.10 -7.61
C LYS A 296 12.12 24.16 -6.18
N LEU A 297 11.73 23.00 -5.63
CA LEU A 297 11.17 22.91 -4.28
C LEU A 297 12.12 22.14 -3.35
N LEU A 298 12.32 22.65 -2.15
CA LEU A 298 13.00 21.95 -1.07
C LEU A 298 12.01 21.07 -0.27
N PHE A 299 10.77 21.55 -0.12
CA PHE A 299 9.73 20.81 0.56
C PHE A 299 8.37 21.04 -0.10
N LEU A 300 7.57 20.00 -0.18
CA LEU A 300 6.22 20.01 -0.74
C LEU A 300 5.27 19.27 0.17
N VAL A 301 4.13 19.88 0.50
CA VAL A 301 3.02 19.23 1.17
C VAL A 301 1.90 18.96 0.18
N HIS A 302 1.50 17.70 0.06
CA HIS A 302 0.28 17.27 -0.59
C HIS A 302 -0.74 16.82 0.45
N ASP A 303 -1.65 17.69 0.84
CA ASP A 303 -2.75 17.35 1.74
C ASP A 303 -3.96 16.86 0.96
N GLU A 304 -4.68 15.86 1.49
CA GLU A 304 -5.89 15.29 0.91
C GLU A 304 -5.72 14.74 -0.54
N SER A 305 -4.56 14.13 -0.82
CA SER A 305 -4.17 13.62 -2.15
C SER A 305 -5.13 12.55 -2.71
N GLY A 306 -5.75 11.75 -1.86
CA GLY A 306 -6.75 10.74 -2.22
C GLY A 306 -8.12 11.31 -2.55
N LYS A 307 -8.30 12.64 -2.45
CA LYS A 307 -9.59 13.32 -2.68
C LYS A 307 -9.57 14.25 -3.89
N TRP A 308 -8.56 14.15 -4.74
CA TRP A 308 -8.52 14.91 -5.99
C TRP A 308 -9.60 14.39 -6.94
N LEU A 309 -10.48 15.30 -7.38
CA LEU A 309 -11.58 14.99 -8.29
C LEU A 309 -11.17 15.22 -9.74
N LYS A 310 -11.75 14.45 -10.66
CA LYS A 310 -11.62 14.66 -12.11
C LYS A 310 -12.03 16.11 -12.47
N PRO A 311 -11.38 16.79 -13.46
CA PRO A 311 -10.39 16.21 -14.37
C PRO A 311 -8.98 16.06 -13.80
N ASN A 312 -8.65 16.67 -12.65
CA ASN A 312 -7.31 16.68 -12.07
C ASN A 312 -6.88 15.29 -11.60
N ASN A 313 -5.61 14.97 -11.81
CA ASN A 313 -5.05 13.66 -11.51
C ASN A 313 -3.79 13.75 -10.67
N ILE A 314 -3.83 13.25 -9.44
CA ILE A 314 -2.68 13.26 -8.53
C ILE A 314 -1.44 12.54 -9.11
N LYS A 315 -1.60 11.53 -9.94
CA LYS A 315 -0.48 10.82 -10.57
C LYS A 315 0.22 11.68 -11.62
N GLU A 316 -0.55 12.45 -12.41
CA GLU A 316 0.00 13.39 -13.38
C GLU A 316 0.71 14.54 -12.67
N ASN A 317 0.09 15.15 -11.67
CA ASN A 317 0.73 16.19 -10.88
C ASN A 317 2.01 15.68 -10.19
N TRP A 318 2.01 14.42 -9.68
CA TRP A 318 3.21 13.84 -9.08
C TRP A 318 4.35 13.65 -10.09
N ARG A 319 4.06 13.35 -11.34
CA ARG A 319 5.09 13.31 -12.40
C ARG A 319 5.79 14.66 -12.55
N VAL A 320 5.04 15.75 -12.50
CA VAL A 320 5.55 17.12 -12.57
C VAL A 320 6.30 17.48 -11.28
N THR A 321 5.63 17.42 -10.13
CA THR A 321 6.20 17.88 -8.85
C THR A 321 7.39 17.05 -8.38
N LYS A 322 7.47 15.77 -8.72
CA LYS A 322 8.65 14.93 -8.47
C LYS A 322 9.90 15.48 -9.17
N THR A 323 9.75 16.11 -10.34
CA THR A 323 10.90 16.75 -11.04
C THR A 323 11.35 18.02 -10.32
N CYS A 324 10.45 18.74 -9.68
CA CYS A 324 10.74 19.94 -8.89
C CYS A 324 11.56 19.66 -7.62
N LEU A 325 11.51 18.41 -7.12
CA LEU A 325 12.21 17.95 -5.92
C LEU A 325 13.60 17.38 -6.20
N ARG A 326 14.10 17.45 -7.44
CA ARG A 326 15.41 16.93 -7.82
C ARG A 326 16.19 17.90 -8.71
N LEU A 327 17.50 17.75 -8.68
CA LEU A 327 18.42 18.43 -9.58
C LEU A 327 19.23 17.35 -10.33
N GLY A 328 18.88 17.11 -11.58
CA GLY A 328 19.43 15.97 -12.32
C GLY A 328 19.06 14.63 -11.67
N SER A 329 20.06 13.85 -11.27
CA SER A 329 19.87 12.58 -10.56
C SER A 329 19.72 12.72 -9.04
N LYS A 330 20.12 13.86 -8.47
CA LYS A 330 20.13 14.09 -7.02
C LYS A 330 18.76 14.57 -6.53
N ILE A 331 18.21 13.91 -5.53
CA ILE A 331 17.02 14.36 -4.80
C ILE A 331 17.44 15.47 -3.85
N ILE A 332 16.88 16.65 -4.02
CA ILE A 332 17.18 17.84 -3.22
C ILE A 332 16.04 18.23 -2.28
N GLY A 333 14.83 17.91 -2.66
CA GLY A 333 13.64 18.20 -1.89
C GLY A 333 12.85 16.97 -1.49
N LYS A 334 11.92 17.14 -0.55
CA LYS A 334 11.10 16.03 0.00
C LYS A 334 9.62 16.40 -0.03
N CYS A 335 8.77 15.37 -0.09
CA CYS A 335 7.32 15.53 -0.12
C CYS A 335 6.66 14.80 1.07
N MET A 336 5.81 15.51 1.80
CA MET A 336 4.81 14.94 2.70
C MET A 336 3.49 14.82 1.96
N MET A 337 3.11 13.61 1.58
CA MET A 337 1.82 13.33 0.95
C MET A 337 0.95 12.54 1.91
N GLY A 338 -0.22 13.07 2.29
CA GLY A 338 -1.10 12.39 3.24
C GLY A 338 -2.57 12.58 2.92
N SER A 339 -3.34 11.49 3.01
CA SER A 339 -4.78 11.52 2.76
C SER A 339 -5.53 10.38 3.44
N THR A 340 -6.83 10.59 3.70
CA THR A 340 -7.81 9.52 3.66
C THR A 340 -8.16 9.24 2.19
N SER A 341 -8.62 8.05 1.86
CA SER A 341 -9.08 7.77 0.50
C SER A 341 -10.50 8.30 0.25
N ASN A 342 -10.80 8.63 -0.99
CA ASN A 342 -12.15 8.76 -1.51
C ASN A 342 -12.63 7.42 -2.07
N ALA A 343 -13.92 7.29 -2.40
CA ALA A 343 -14.40 6.17 -3.20
C ALA A 343 -13.54 6.01 -4.47
N LEU A 344 -13.24 4.77 -4.84
CA LEU A 344 -12.30 4.50 -5.94
C LEU A 344 -12.75 5.13 -7.26
N SER A 345 -14.06 5.05 -7.55
CA SER A 345 -14.71 5.68 -8.71
C SER A 345 -14.59 7.21 -8.74
N LYS A 346 -14.46 7.85 -7.56
CA LYS A 346 -14.37 9.31 -7.39
C LYS A 346 -12.94 9.84 -7.25
N GLY A 347 -11.95 9.14 -7.79
CA GLY A 347 -10.53 9.55 -7.79
C GLY A 347 -9.66 8.82 -6.78
N GLY A 348 -10.23 8.05 -5.85
CA GLY A 348 -9.49 7.24 -4.88
C GLY A 348 -8.56 6.21 -5.52
N GLN A 349 -8.90 5.69 -6.71
CA GLN A 349 -8.08 4.73 -7.44
C GLN A 349 -6.68 5.28 -7.77
N ASN A 350 -6.58 6.54 -8.21
CA ASN A 350 -5.28 7.14 -8.52
C ASN A 350 -4.37 7.20 -7.28
N TYR A 351 -4.94 7.49 -6.11
CA TYR A 351 -4.19 7.50 -4.86
C TYR A 351 -3.84 6.09 -4.38
N LYS A 352 -4.76 5.10 -4.51
CA LYS A 352 -4.49 3.69 -4.24
C LYS A 352 -3.28 3.19 -5.02
N ASP A 353 -3.30 3.38 -6.35
CA ASP A 353 -2.19 2.97 -7.22
C ASP A 353 -0.86 3.61 -6.79
N MET A 354 -0.89 4.90 -6.44
CA MET A 354 0.30 5.64 -6.02
C MET A 354 0.82 5.17 -4.66
N PHE A 355 -0.08 4.85 -3.74
CA PHE A 355 0.24 4.28 -2.44
C PHE A 355 0.87 2.88 -2.57
N GLU A 356 0.30 2.02 -3.42
CA GLU A 356 0.86 0.70 -3.74
C GLU A 356 2.22 0.78 -4.45
N ASP A 357 2.39 1.73 -5.38
CA ASP A 357 3.65 2.04 -6.07
C ASP A 357 4.73 2.57 -5.10
N SER A 358 4.36 2.91 -3.87
CA SER A 358 5.25 3.40 -2.79
C SER A 358 5.74 2.29 -1.86
N ASN A 359 5.44 1.03 -2.15
CA ASN A 359 5.83 -0.11 -1.32
C ASN A 359 7.35 -0.36 -1.36
N VAL A 360 8.00 -0.25 -0.21
CA VAL A 360 9.47 -0.41 -0.05
C VAL A 360 9.96 -1.84 -0.34
N LEU A 361 9.08 -2.83 -0.26
CA LEU A 361 9.41 -4.22 -0.62
C LEU A 361 9.52 -4.43 -2.14
N LYS A 362 9.07 -3.44 -2.96
CA LYS A 362 9.08 -3.49 -4.43
C LYS A 362 9.99 -2.41 -5.01
N ARG A 363 11.25 -2.36 -4.57
CA ARG A 363 12.26 -1.40 -5.07
C ARG A 363 12.89 -1.86 -6.39
N ASN A 364 13.28 -0.89 -7.21
CA ASN A 364 14.06 -1.12 -8.42
C ASN A 364 15.55 -1.36 -8.10
N LYS A 365 16.38 -1.54 -9.13
CA LYS A 365 17.85 -1.75 -8.97
C LYS A 365 18.57 -0.58 -8.27
N ASN A 366 18.01 0.62 -8.32
CA ASN A 366 18.56 1.82 -7.67
C ASN A 366 18.03 1.98 -6.23
N GLY A 367 17.32 1.01 -5.69
CA GLY A 367 16.75 1.05 -4.37
C GLY A 367 15.52 1.97 -4.23
N GLN A 368 14.94 2.47 -5.33
CA GLN A 368 13.78 3.34 -5.33
C GLN A 368 12.48 2.55 -5.53
N THR A 369 11.41 2.97 -4.87
CA THR A 369 10.05 2.52 -5.19
C THR A 369 9.61 3.10 -6.54
N LYS A 370 8.55 2.56 -7.13
CA LYS A 370 8.06 3.03 -8.43
C LYS A 370 7.57 4.49 -8.38
N SER A 371 6.88 4.90 -7.32
CA SER A 371 6.51 6.30 -7.10
C SER A 371 7.72 7.18 -6.72
N GLY A 372 8.69 6.59 -6.03
CA GLY A 372 9.80 7.27 -5.35
C GLY A 372 9.47 7.69 -3.91
N LEU A 373 8.21 7.54 -3.47
CA LEU A 373 7.77 7.75 -2.10
C LEU A 373 7.84 6.43 -1.30
N TYR A 374 7.84 6.51 0.01
CA TYR A 374 7.69 5.36 0.91
C TYR A 374 6.30 5.37 1.54
N LYS A 375 5.57 4.26 1.47
CA LYS A 375 4.23 4.15 2.04
C LYS A 375 4.27 3.98 3.55
N LEU A 376 3.36 4.66 4.23
CA LEU A 376 3.09 4.47 5.65
C LEU A 376 1.57 4.40 5.86
N PHE A 377 1.12 3.37 6.55
CA PHE A 377 -0.25 3.24 7.03
C PHE A 377 -0.24 3.14 8.56
N ILE A 378 -1.07 3.94 9.21
CA ILE A 378 -1.31 3.87 10.66
C ILE A 378 -2.79 3.55 10.85
N PRO A 379 -3.15 2.36 11.37
CA PRO A 379 -4.52 1.96 11.63
C PRO A 379 -5.25 2.90 12.60
N MET A 380 -6.58 2.93 12.53
CA MET A 380 -7.40 3.83 13.32
C MET A 380 -7.22 3.67 14.83
N GLU A 381 -7.08 2.45 15.30
CA GLU A 381 -6.95 2.12 16.72
C GLU A 381 -5.68 2.71 17.37
N TRP A 382 -4.69 3.10 16.56
CA TRP A 382 -3.46 3.71 17.05
C TRP A 382 -3.56 5.23 17.25
N ASN A 383 -4.50 5.91 16.60
CA ASN A 383 -4.55 7.39 16.63
C ASN A 383 -5.97 7.97 16.73
N MET A 384 -6.92 7.18 17.21
CA MET A 384 -8.28 7.64 17.38
C MET A 384 -8.46 8.45 18.65
N GLU A 385 -9.08 9.63 18.51
CA GLU A 385 -9.37 10.52 19.63
C GLU A 385 -10.28 9.83 20.66
N GLY A 386 -10.01 10.06 21.96
CA GLY A 386 -10.72 9.44 23.07
C GLY A 386 -10.17 8.08 23.50
N PHE A 387 -9.25 7.48 22.73
CA PHE A 387 -8.62 6.19 23.03
C PHE A 387 -7.10 6.26 23.18
N ILE A 388 -6.58 7.42 23.50
CA ILE A 388 -5.16 7.66 23.76
C ILE A 388 -4.98 7.95 25.24
N ASP A 389 -4.10 7.22 25.93
CA ASP A 389 -3.82 7.43 27.34
C ASP A 389 -2.94 8.68 27.58
N ARG A 390 -2.74 9.06 28.84
CA ARG A 390 -1.92 10.22 29.23
C ARG A 390 -0.46 10.14 28.78
N TYR A 391 0.04 8.92 28.49
CA TYR A 391 1.38 8.70 27.98
C TYR A 391 1.45 8.72 26.46
N GLY A 392 0.33 9.03 25.80
CA GLY A 392 0.21 9.06 24.34
C GLY A 392 0.13 7.67 23.70
N MET A 393 -0.07 6.61 24.49
CA MET A 393 -0.19 5.25 23.99
C MET A 393 -1.65 4.92 23.63
N PRO A 394 -1.89 4.17 22.55
CA PRO A 394 -3.24 3.76 22.16
C PRO A 394 -3.81 2.74 23.16
N VAL A 395 -5.07 2.89 23.49
CA VAL A 395 -5.84 1.91 24.30
C VAL A 395 -6.64 1.04 23.32
N LEU A 396 -6.03 -0.08 22.92
CA LEU A 396 -6.57 -0.96 21.88
C LEU A 396 -7.78 -1.75 22.36
N GLU A 397 -7.63 -2.39 23.52
CA GLU A 397 -8.65 -3.22 24.17
C GLU A 397 -9.23 -2.50 25.40
N THR A 398 -10.39 -2.92 25.86
CA THR A 398 -11.00 -2.39 27.09
C THR A 398 -10.04 -2.58 28.28
N PRO A 399 -9.62 -1.47 28.93
CA PRO A 399 -8.61 -1.53 29.98
C PRO A 399 -9.15 -2.22 31.23
N LYS A 400 -8.36 -3.14 31.79
CA LYS A 400 -8.68 -3.86 33.05
C LYS A 400 -8.51 -2.95 34.28
N GLU A 401 -7.70 -1.91 34.18
CA GLU A 401 -7.43 -0.95 35.24
C GLU A 401 -7.88 0.45 34.82
N LYS A 402 -8.06 1.33 35.82
CA LYS A 402 -8.44 2.73 35.57
C LYS A 402 -7.40 3.42 34.70
N THR A 403 -7.67 3.61 33.43
CA THR A 403 -6.80 4.30 32.47
C THR A 403 -7.32 5.72 32.25
N ILE A 404 -6.42 6.70 32.40
CA ILE A 404 -6.73 8.11 32.22
C ILE A 404 -6.27 8.50 30.83
N GLY A 405 -7.17 9.09 30.05
CA GLY A 405 -6.89 9.63 28.73
C GLY A 405 -6.03 10.89 28.76
N ILE A 406 -5.54 11.26 27.58
CA ILE A 406 -4.74 12.46 27.35
C ILE A 406 -5.53 13.73 27.71
N ASP A 407 -6.84 13.68 27.56
CA ASP A 407 -7.80 14.74 27.93
C ASP A 407 -8.16 14.75 29.43
N GLY A 408 -7.58 13.83 30.24
CA GLY A 408 -7.88 13.67 31.66
C GLY A 408 -9.14 12.86 31.95
N VAL A 409 -9.88 12.41 30.94
CA VAL A 409 -11.08 11.58 31.09
C VAL A 409 -10.72 10.11 31.25
N VAL A 410 -11.51 9.33 32.00
CA VAL A 410 -11.29 7.89 32.16
C VAL A 410 -11.75 7.16 30.90
N ILE A 411 -10.84 6.42 30.29
CA ILE A 411 -11.12 5.55 29.13
C ILE A 411 -11.78 4.27 29.67
N LYS A 412 -13.00 3.98 29.20
CA LYS A 412 -13.80 2.82 29.65
C LYS A 412 -13.83 1.67 28.67
N GLN A 413 -13.49 1.93 27.41
CA GLN A 413 -13.59 0.99 26.28
C GLN A 413 -12.33 1.10 25.41
N GLY A 414 -11.92 0.03 24.74
CA GLY A 414 -10.84 0.03 23.78
C GLY A 414 -11.26 0.56 22.40
N ALA A 415 -10.29 1.03 21.63
CA ALA A 415 -10.52 1.57 20.28
C ALA A 415 -11.07 0.50 19.32
N ILE A 416 -10.61 -0.75 19.45
CA ILE A 416 -11.04 -1.88 18.62
C ILE A 416 -12.51 -2.20 18.88
N GLU A 417 -12.88 -2.35 20.15
CA GLU A 417 -14.26 -2.65 20.54
C GLU A 417 -15.23 -1.51 20.13
N TYR A 418 -14.80 -0.26 20.29
CA TYR A 418 -15.57 0.88 19.78
C TYR A 418 -15.83 0.78 18.28
N TRP A 419 -14.76 0.48 17.52
CA TRP A 419 -14.86 0.36 16.07
C TRP A 419 -15.78 -0.80 15.64
N GLU A 420 -15.71 -1.94 16.31
CA GLU A 420 -16.57 -3.11 16.05
C GLU A 420 -18.06 -2.79 16.33
N ASN A 421 -18.34 -2.05 17.40
CA ASN A 421 -19.69 -1.58 17.71
C ASN A 421 -20.24 -0.61 16.65
N GLU A 422 -19.38 0.31 16.15
CA GLU A 422 -19.79 1.22 15.06
C GLU A 422 -20.06 0.44 13.77
N VAL A 423 -19.21 -0.51 13.41
CA VAL A 423 -19.42 -1.40 12.25
C VAL A 423 -20.72 -2.15 12.37
N GLU A 424 -21.01 -2.73 13.54
CA GLU A 424 -22.28 -3.44 13.79
C GLU A 424 -23.49 -2.53 13.60
N SER A 425 -23.42 -1.31 14.12
CA SER A 425 -24.51 -0.33 13.99
C SER A 425 -24.79 0.10 12.54
N LEU A 426 -23.77 0.06 11.67
CA LEU A 426 -23.84 0.49 10.28
C LEU A 426 -24.12 -0.66 9.29
N LYS A 427 -24.22 -1.91 9.73
CA LYS A 427 -24.41 -3.08 8.86
C LYS A 427 -25.64 -2.97 7.95
N SER A 428 -26.68 -2.28 8.39
CA SER A 428 -27.92 -2.09 7.61
C SER A 428 -27.78 -1.04 6.49
N ASP A 429 -26.73 -0.22 6.51
CA ASP A 429 -26.44 0.80 5.50
C ASP A 429 -25.03 0.59 4.89
N PRO A 430 -24.94 -0.17 3.79
CA PRO A 430 -23.64 -0.48 3.17
C PRO A 430 -22.83 0.74 2.71
N ASP A 431 -23.49 1.83 2.30
CA ASP A 431 -22.80 3.04 1.88
C ASP A 431 -22.19 3.79 3.07
N ALA A 432 -22.94 3.92 4.16
CA ALA A 432 -22.45 4.49 5.41
C ALA A 432 -21.31 3.63 6.00
N LEU A 433 -21.46 2.31 5.96
CA LEU A 433 -20.45 1.36 6.42
C LEU A 433 -19.14 1.51 5.59
N ASN A 434 -19.21 1.53 4.27
CA ASN A 434 -18.05 1.70 3.42
C ASN A 434 -17.39 3.07 3.60
N GLU A 435 -18.17 4.13 3.82
CA GLU A 435 -17.63 5.46 4.18
C GLU A 435 -16.92 5.42 5.53
N PHE A 436 -17.48 4.76 6.54
CA PHE A 436 -16.84 4.60 7.85
C PHE A 436 -15.49 3.88 7.72
N TYR A 437 -15.44 2.76 6.99
CA TYR A 437 -14.20 2.05 6.71
C TYR A 437 -13.14 2.94 6.04
N ARG A 438 -13.52 3.76 5.05
CA ARG A 438 -12.59 4.69 4.38
C ARG A 438 -12.06 5.79 5.32
N GLN A 439 -12.87 6.23 6.27
CA GLN A 439 -12.50 7.31 7.21
C GLN A 439 -11.71 6.78 8.41
N PHE A 440 -12.01 5.57 8.88
CA PHE A 440 -11.41 4.94 10.05
C PHE A 440 -10.92 3.52 9.74
N PRO A 441 -9.96 3.37 8.81
CA PRO A 441 -9.49 2.07 8.38
C PRO A 441 -8.62 1.39 9.45
N ARG A 442 -8.84 0.08 9.65
CA ARG A 442 -7.95 -0.80 10.42
C ARG A 442 -6.95 -1.54 9.52
N THR A 443 -7.26 -1.65 8.23
CA THR A 443 -6.39 -2.24 7.22
C THR A 443 -6.29 -1.31 6.00
N GLU A 444 -5.27 -1.51 5.16
CA GLU A 444 -5.14 -0.75 3.91
C GLU A 444 -6.35 -0.97 2.99
N SER A 445 -6.90 -2.19 2.95
CA SER A 445 -8.08 -2.54 2.15
C SER A 445 -9.35 -1.80 2.61
N HIS A 446 -9.53 -1.58 3.91
CA HIS A 446 -10.62 -0.76 4.43
C HIS A 446 -10.62 0.65 3.84
N ALA A 447 -9.44 1.25 3.73
CA ALA A 447 -9.31 2.62 3.22
C ALA A 447 -9.67 2.76 1.73
N PHE A 448 -9.61 1.66 0.97
CA PHE A 448 -9.81 1.66 -0.47
C PHE A 448 -11.10 0.97 -0.92
N ARG A 449 -12.13 0.97 -0.10
CA ARG A 449 -13.47 0.48 -0.47
C ARG A 449 -14.19 1.45 -1.41
N ASP A 450 -15.02 0.91 -2.30
CA ASP A 450 -15.87 1.71 -3.18
C ASP A 450 -17.30 1.86 -2.63
N GLU A 451 -18.15 2.59 -3.32
CA GLU A 451 -19.56 2.72 -3.01
C GLU A 451 -20.32 1.44 -3.39
N SER A 452 -21.35 1.06 -2.67
CA SER A 452 -22.09 -0.19 -2.88
C SER A 452 -22.77 -0.28 -4.24
N LYS A 453 -23.06 0.84 -4.87
CA LYS A 453 -23.72 0.93 -6.18
C LYS A 453 -22.78 0.71 -7.37
N SER A 454 -21.49 0.53 -7.15
CA SER A 454 -20.50 0.42 -8.22
C SER A 454 -20.31 -0.99 -8.76
N SER A 455 -20.86 -2.02 -8.11
CA SER A 455 -20.75 -3.42 -8.54
C SER A 455 -22.11 -4.08 -8.72
N ILE A 456 -22.17 -5.03 -9.66
CA ILE A 456 -23.33 -5.92 -9.86
C ILE A 456 -23.34 -7.10 -8.87
N PHE A 457 -22.25 -7.32 -8.13
CA PHE A 457 -22.06 -8.43 -7.19
C PHE A 457 -22.26 -8.02 -5.74
N ASN A 458 -22.42 -9.00 -4.86
CA ASN A 458 -22.60 -8.81 -3.43
C ASN A 458 -21.33 -8.30 -2.76
N LEU A 459 -21.17 -6.99 -2.65
CA LEU A 459 -20.01 -6.33 -2.05
C LEU A 459 -19.81 -6.68 -0.59
N THR A 460 -20.86 -6.94 0.15
CA THR A 460 -20.75 -7.31 1.57
C THR A 460 -19.94 -8.59 1.72
N LYS A 461 -20.29 -9.65 0.98
CA LYS A 461 -19.56 -10.93 1.01
C LYS A 461 -18.12 -10.78 0.51
N ILE A 462 -17.92 -10.00 -0.57
CA ILE A 462 -16.58 -9.74 -1.12
C ILE A 462 -15.69 -9.05 -0.07
N TYR A 463 -16.17 -8.00 0.58
CA TYR A 463 -15.39 -7.28 1.57
C TYR A 463 -15.15 -8.09 2.86
N GLN A 464 -16.13 -8.89 3.31
CA GLN A 464 -15.93 -9.84 4.41
C GLN A 464 -14.78 -10.80 4.09
N GLN A 465 -14.75 -11.35 2.88
CA GLN A 465 -13.68 -12.25 2.44
C GLN A 465 -12.33 -11.54 2.36
N ILE A 466 -12.26 -10.30 1.89
CA ILE A 466 -11.03 -9.50 1.84
C ILE A 466 -10.49 -9.28 3.26
N ASP A 467 -11.35 -8.90 4.19
CA ASP A 467 -10.96 -8.67 5.58
C ASP A 467 -10.42 -9.95 6.24
N TYR A 468 -11.05 -11.09 5.95
CA TYR A 468 -10.60 -12.41 6.40
C TYR A 468 -9.22 -12.76 5.80
N ASN A 469 -9.04 -12.58 4.50
CA ASN A 469 -7.77 -12.84 3.82
C ASN A 469 -6.64 -11.96 4.37
N ASP A 470 -6.90 -10.68 4.66
CA ASP A 470 -5.90 -9.79 5.26
C ASP A 470 -5.43 -10.29 6.64
N SER A 471 -6.31 -10.97 7.39
CA SER A 471 -5.92 -11.64 8.64
C SER A 471 -5.05 -12.88 8.41
N LEU A 472 -5.31 -13.65 7.33
CA LEU A 472 -4.61 -14.89 6.98
C LEU A 472 -3.26 -14.67 6.29
N ILE A 473 -3.06 -13.57 5.59
CA ILE A 473 -1.78 -13.25 4.91
C ILE A 473 -0.59 -13.33 5.88
N LYS A 474 -0.81 -13.02 7.16
CA LYS A 474 0.20 -13.16 8.22
C LYS A 474 0.61 -14.61 8.48
N GLU A 475 -0.17 -15.59 8.05
CA GLU A 475 0.05 -17.02 8.26
C GLU A 475 0.59 -17.76 7.02
N HIS A 476 0.94 -17.05 5.95
CA HIS A 476 1.55 -17.60 4.74
C HIS A 476 0.75 -18.68 3.99
N HIS A 477 -0.56 -18.50 3.84
CA HIS A 477 -1.42 -19.46 3.09
C HIS A 477 -1.16 -19.48 1.58
N LEU A 478 -0.53 -18.46 1.01
CA LEU A 478 -0.25 -18.34 -0.41
C LEU A 478 1.26 -18.31 -0.69
N THR A 479 1.69 -19.07 -1.68
CA THR A 479 3.09 -19.08 -2.12
C THR A 479 3.23 -18.39 -3.49
N ARG A 480 4.11 -17.41 -3.56
CA ARG A 480 4.50 -16.77 -4.82
C ARG A 480 5.64 -17.53 -5.48
N GLY A 481 5.61 -17.66 -6.81
CA GLY A 481 6.66 -18.39 -7.50
C GLY A 481 6.53 -18.39 -9.02
N SER A 482 7.35 -19.21 -9.65
CA SER A 482 7.42 -19.39 -11.09
C SER A 482 7.45 -20.88 -11.46
N PHE A 483 6.78 -21.23 -12.55
CA PHE A 483 6.91 -22.55 -13.16
C PHE A 483 7.99 -22.52 -14.25
N HIS A 484 8.73 -23.59 -14.38
CA HIS A 484 9.74 -23.75 -15.43
C HIS A 484 9.91 -25.22 -15.83
N TRP A 485 10.35 -25.43 -17.06
CA TRP A 485 10.73 -26.75 -17.53
C TRP A 485 11.97 -27.25 -16.79
N GLN A 486 11.98 -28.52 -16.40
CA GLN A 486 13.13 -29.13 -15.77
C GLN A 486 14.37 -28.99 -16.67
N ASP A 487 15.46 -28.52 -16.09
CA ASP A 487 16.74 -28.26 -16.77
C ASP A 487 16.63 -27.34 -18.00
N GLY A 488 15.56 -26.53 -18.09
CA GLY A 488 15.31 -25.65 -19.23
C GLY A 488 14.88 -26.36 -20.52
N ILE A 489 14.66 -27.68 -20.48
CA ILE A 489 14.31 -28.49 -21.66
C ILE A 489 12.80 -28.43 -21.86
N LYS A 490 12.37 -27.80 -22.96
CA LYS A 490 10.94 -27.73 -23.31
C LYS A 490 10.31 -29.12 -23.43
N ASP A 491 9.07 -29.22 -23.00
CA ASP A 491 8.27 -30.46 -22.97
C ASP A 491 8.79 -31.59 -22.04
N SER A 492 9.73 -31.24 -21.14
CA SER A 492 10.14 -32.05 -19.99
C SER A 492 9.11 -31.97 -18.85
N LYS A 493 9.48 -32.40 -17.65
CA LYS A 493 8.65 -32.17 -16.47
C LYS A 493 8.67 -30.68 -16.09
N VAL A 494 7.58 -30.18 -15.57
CA VAL A 494 7.48 -28.84 -15.02
C VAL A 494 7.74 -28.88 -13.52
N ILE A 495 8.51 -27.91 -13.04
CA ILE A 495 8.85 -27.71 -11.63
C ILE A 495 8.33 -26.34 -11.21
N PHE A 496 7.74 -26.25 -10.02
CA PHE A 496 7.43 -24.97 -9.36
C PHE A 496 8.56 -24.58 -8.42
N SER A 497 9.02 -23.34 -8.51
CA SER A 497 10.02 -22.77 -7.60
C SER A 497 9.44 -21.54 -6.90
N PRO A 498 9.42 -21.52 -5.56
CA PRO A 498 9.09 -20.31 -4.81
C PRO A 498 10.05 -19.16 -5.18
N ASP A 499 9.49 -18.02 -5.52
CA ASP A 499 10.23 -16.81 -5.89
C ASP A 499 9.37 -15.57 -5.60
N ASN A 500 9.85 -14.67 -4.78
CA ASN A 500 9.15 -13.43 -4.43
C ASN A 500 8.90 -12.50 -5.64
N ARG A 501 9.63 -12.70 -6.75
CA ARG A 501 9.45 -11.98 -8.02
C ARG A 501 8.61 -12.77 -9.02
N GLY A 502 8.21 -13.98 -8.68
CA GLY A 502 7.35 -14.84 -9.50
C GLY A 502 6.01 -14.18 -9.78
N ARG A 503 5.41 -14.52 -10.91
CA ARG A 503 4.12 -13.97 -11.34
C ARG A 503 2.92 -14.80 -10.90
N PHE A 504 3.14 -16.05 -10.50
CA PHE A 504 2.10 -16.94 -9.99
C PHE A 504 1.95 -16.80 -8.47
N LEU A 505 0.70 -16.83 -8.02
CA LEU A 505 0.32 -16.95 -6.63
C LEU A 505 -0.48 -18.23 -6.48
N ILE A 506 -0.04 -19.16 -5.64
CA ILE A 506 -0.67 -20.48 -5.48
C ILE A 506 -1.05 -20.75 -4.03
N GLY A 507 -2.25 -21.32 -3.84
CA GLY A 507 -2.75 -21.79 -2.53
C GLY A 507 -2.69 -23.30 -2.37
N TRP A 508 -2.52 -24.05 -3.47
CA TRP A 508 -2.44 -25.50 -3.43
C TRP A 508 -1.51 -26.05 -4.49
N THR A 509 -0.80 -27.09 -4.14
CA THR A 509 0.10 -27.85 -5.04
C THR A 509 -0.33 -29.31 -5.07
N PRO A 510 -0.56 -29.91 -6.26
CA PRO A 510 -0.97 -31.30 -6.34
C PRO A 510 0.13 -32.26 -5.85
N SER A 511 -0.27 -33.42 -5.31
CA SER A 511 0.66 -34.46 -4.90
C SER A 511 1.52 -34.95 -6.08
N ARG A 512 2.69 -35.49 -5.81
CA ARG A 512 3.71 -35.86 -6.84
C ARG A 512 3.18 -36.76 -7.94
N ASN A 513 2.22 -37.65 -7.66
CA ASN A 513 1.58 -38.55 -8.62
C ASN A 513 0.57 -37.83 -9.54
N LEU A 514 0.09 -36.69 -9.16
CA LEU A 514 -0.83 -35.84 -9.95
C LEU A 514 -0.08 -34.78 -10.75
N GLN A 515 1.15 -34.42 -10.36
CA GLN A 515 1.95 -33.45 -11.09
C GLN A 515 2.37 -33.97 -12.46
N ASN A 516 2.32 -33.09 -13.47
CA ASN A 516 2.74 -33.42 -14.85
C ASN A 516 2.01 -34.60 -15.50
N ARG A 517 0.76 -34.86 -15.09
CA ARG A 517 0.00 -35.98 -15.62
C ARG A 517 -0.60 -35.64 -16.99
N ILE A 518 0.00 -36.21 -18.03
CA ILE A 518 -0.38 -35.99 -19.43
C ILE A 518 -0.73 -37.32 -20.07
N ILE A 519 -1.77 -37.33 -20.89
CA ILE A 519 -2.18 -38.47 -21.70
C ILE A 519 -1.94 -38.13 -23.18
N THR A 520 -1.12 -38.92 -23.87
CA THR A 520 -0.87 -38.69 -25.29
C THR A 520 -1.70 -39.66 -26.15
N LYS A 521 -2.51 -39.09 -27.06
CA LYS A 521 -3.32 -39.88 -28.01
C LYS A 521 -3.10 -39.30 -29.42
N ASN A 522 -2.68 -40.13 -30.38
CA ASN A 522 -2.44 -39.72 -31.77
C ASN A 522 -1.53 -38.48 -31.92
N GLY A 523 -0.48 -38.36 -31.10
CA GLY A 523 0.44 -37.25 -31.11
C GLY A 523 -0.06 -35.96 -30.46
N ILE A 524 -1.29 -35.95 -29.93
CA ILE A 524 -1.86 -34.82 -29.18
C ILE A 524 -1.83 -35.12 -27.70
N LYS A 525 -1.36 -34.13 -26.93
CA LYS A 525 -1.28 -34.20 -25.46
C LYS A 525 -2.59 -33.70 -24.84
N TYR A 526 -3.13 -34.46 -23.89
CA TYR A 526 -4.36 -34.19 -23.14
C TYR A 526 -4.06 -34.09 -21.65
N PRO A 527 -4.84 -33.32 -20.89
CA PRO A 527 -4.71 -33.25 -19.43
C PRO A 527 -5.11 -34.57 -18.79
N GLY A 528 -4.34 -35.03 -17.79
CA GLY A 528 -4.62 -36.27 -17.08
C GLY A 528 -5.50 -36.09 -15.83
N ASN A 529 -5.70 -34.82 -15.38
CA ASN A 529 -6.42 -34.46 -14.17
C ASN A 529 -7.66 -33.59 -14.45
N GLU A 530 -8.32 -33.77 -15.59
CA GLU A 530 -9.52 -32.97 -15.96
C GLU A 530 -10.68 -33.13 -14.97
N HIS A 531 -10.68 -34.21 -14.19
CA HIS A 531 -11.66 -34.46 -13.14
C HIS A 531 -11.44 -33.62 -11.88
N ILE A 532 -10.21 -33.12 -11.62
CA ILE A 532 -9.85 -32.39 -10.42
C ILE A 532 -10.21 -30.89 -10.56
N GLY A 533 -9.99 -30.30 -11.72
CA GLY A 533 -10.24 -28.89 -11.93
C GLY A 533 -9.98 -28.40 -13.33
N SER A 534 -10.06 -27.10 -13.55
CA SER A 534 -9.76 -26.44 -14.82
C SER A 534 -9.22 -25.05 -14.63
N PHE A 535 -8.63 -24.53 -15.70
CA PHE A 535 -8.17 -23.15 -15.79
C PHE A 535 -9.11 -22.30 -16.62
N GLY A 536 -9.26 -21.04 -16.24
CA GLY A 536 -9.85 -19.98 -17.06
C GLY A 536 -8.80 -18.94 -17.41
N CYS A 537 -8.76 -18.48 -18.65
CA CYS A 537 -7.73 -17.56 -19.11
C CYS A 537 -8.30 -16.42 -19.95
N ASP A 538 -7.93 -15.21 -19.57
CA ASP A 538 -8.03 -14.01 -20.41
C ASP A 538 -6.66 -13.70 -21.02
N SER A 539 -6.56 -13.70 -22.35
CA SER A 539 -5.30 -13.53 -23.07
C SER A 539 -5.25 -12.21 -23.83
N TYR A 540 -4.04 -11.78 -24.18
CA TYR A 540 -3.81 -10.65 -25.08
C TYR A 540 -2.92 -11.07 -26.25
N ASP A 541 -3.18 -10.48 -27.44
CA ASP A 541 -2.48 -10.87 -28.66
C ASP A 541 -1.26 -10.00 -28.97
N ILE A 542 -1.24 -8.73 -28.54
CA ILE A 542 -0.21 -7.75 -28.89
C ILE A 542 0.42 -7.18 -27.63
N SER A 543 1.76 -7.17 -27.61
CA SER A 543 2.53 -6.64 -26.47
C SER A 543 2.54 -5.11 -26.41
N GLY A 544 2.36 -4.42 -27.54
CA GLY A 544 2.28 -2.97 -27.64
C GLY A 544 0.93 -2.42 -27.15
N THR A 545 0.96 -1.24 -26.54
CA THR A 545 -0.24 -0.56 -26.03
C THR A 545 -0.41 0.78 -26.70
N VAL A 546 -1.62 1.09 -27.15
CA VAL A 546 -1.99 2.44 -27.57
C VAL A 546 -2.39 3.21 -26.31
N GLY A 547 -1.70 4.30 -25.98
CA GLY A 547 -2.01 5.12 -24.82
C GLY A 547 -1.42 4.66 -23.48
N GLY A 548 -0.44 3.72 -23.47
CA GLY A 548 0.32 3.33 -22.24
C GLY A 548 -0.42 2.45 -21.24
N ARG A 549 -1.69 2.11 -21.42
CA ARG A 549 -2.47 1.16 -20.61
C ARG A 549 -2.82 -0.05 -21.47
N GLY A 550 -2.22 -1.19 -21.15
CA GLY A 550 -2.54 -2.47 -21.79
C GLY A 550 -3.20 -3.41 -20.78
N SER A 551 -4.19 -4.21 -21.23
CA SER A 551 -4.73 -5.33 -20.44
C SER A 551 -3.62 -6.28 -20.02
N ASN A 552 -3.70 -6.84 -18.82
CA ASN A 552 -2.84 -7.94 -18.41
C ASN A 552 -3.28 -9.24 -19.07
N GLY A 553 -2.42 -10.25 -19.04
CA GLY A 553 -2.87 -11.62 -19.18
C GLY A 553 -3.28 -12.13 -17.81
N ALA A 554 -4.39 -12.87 -17.73
CA ALA A 554 -4.87 -13.45 -16.48
C ALA A 554 -5.17 -14.94 -16.63
N LEU A 555 -4.79 -15.71 -15.59
CA LEU A 555 -5.06 -17.15 -15.50
C LEU A 555 -5.52 -17.48 -14.08
N HIS A 556 -6.64 -18.17 -13.95
CA HIS A 556 -7.12 -18.69 -12.69
C HIS A 556 -7.33 -20.19 -12.75
N GLY A 557 -6.90 -20.90 -11.71
CA GLY A 557 -7.17 -22.31 -11.53
C GLY A 557 -8.24 -22.53 -10.46
N LEU A 558 -9.27 -23.32 -10.79
CA LEU A 558 -10.38 -23.66 -9.90
C LEU A 558 -10.54 -25.18 -9.83
N THR A 559 -10.59 -25.73 -8.62
CA THR A 559 -10.90 -27.15 -8.40
C THR A 559 -12.40 -27.41 -8.50
N LYS A 560 -12.76 -28.65 -8.81
CA LYS A 560 -14.14 -29.15 -8.76
C LYS A 560 -14.44 -29.74 -7.39
N LEU A 561 -15.71 -30.05 -7.13
CA LEU A 561 -16.03 -30.93 -6.02
C LEU A 561 -15.43 -32.32 -6.30
N ASN A 562 -14.54 -32.77 -5.45
CA ASN A 562 -13.84 -34.06 -5.60
C ASN A 562 -13.55 -34.70 -4.24
N MET A 563 -13.18 -35.96 -4.28
CA MET A 563 -12.82 -36.78 -3.10
C MET A 563 -11.30 -36.98 -2.97
N ASP A 564 -10.52 -36.34 -3.83
CA ASP A 564 -9.06 -36.38 -3.79
C ASP A 564 -8.50 -35.37 -2.75
N ASP A 565 -7.17 -35.36 -2.59
CA ASP A 565 -6.46 -34.41 -1.70
C ASP A 565 -6.51 -32.93 -2.14
N ALA A 566 -7.26 -32.61 -3.20
CA ALA A 566 -7.45 -31.26 -3.68
C ALA A 566 -8.58 -30.56 -2.91
N PRO A 567 -8.46 -29.25 -2.64
CA PRO A 567 -9.56 -28.48 -2.08
C PRO A 567 -10.77 -28.51 -3.03
N SER A 568 -11.98 -28.58 -2.50
CA SER A 568 -13.21 -28.64 -3.30
C SER A 568 -13.75 -27.25 -3.60
N ASN A 569 -14.08 -26.98 -4.86
CA ASN A 569 -14.65 -25.72 -5.35
C ASN A 569 -13.84 -24.46 -4.95
N ALA A 570 -12.52 -24.59 -4.79
CA ALA A 570 -11.65 -23.51 -4.36
C ALA A 570 -10.73 -23.04 -5.49
N PHE A 571 -10.54 -21.75 -5.59
CA PHE A 571 -9.48 -21.17 -6.42
C PHE A 571 -8.12 -21.51 -5.81
N PHE A 572 -7.24 -22.09 -6.58
CA PHE A 572 -5.92 -22.53 -6.11
C PHE A 572 -4.75 -21.81 -6.78
N LEU A 573 -4.99 -21.09 -7.87
CA LEU A 573 -3.95 -20.35 -8.59
C LEU A 573 -4.51 -19.05 -9.14
N GLU A 574 -3.74 -17.97 -8.96
CA GLU A 574 -3.92 -16.67 -9.61
C GLU A 574 -2.63 -16.26 -10.33
N TYR A 575 -2.77 -15.85 -11.58
CA TYR A 575 -1.77 -15.12 -12.34
C TYR A 575 -2.44 -13.91 -12.99
N VAL A 576 -1.98 -12.71 -12.69
CA VAL A 576 -2.43 -11.48 -13.35
C VAL A 576 -1.22 -10.59 -13.58
N ALA A 577 -0.65 -10.65 -14.78
CA ALA A 577 0.57 -9.92 -15.13
C ALA A 577 0.67 -9.65 -16.63
N ARG A 578 1.53 -8.71 -16.99
CA ARG A 578 1.89 -8.41 -18.37
C ARG A 578 3.40 -8.53 -18.55
N PRO A 579 3.92 -9.69 -18.95
CA PRO A 579 5.32 -9.86 -19.31
C PRO A 579 5.69 -9.07 -20.57
N GLN A 580 6.99 -8.99 -20.87
CA GLN A 580 7.52 -8.19 -21.98
C GLN A 580 6.93 -8.57 -23.34
N THR A 581 6.65 -9.85 -23.56
CA THR A 581 6.01 -10.36 -24.79
C THR A 581 4.84 -11.26 -24.49
N ALA A 582 3.89 -11.35 -25.41
CA ALA A 582 2.74 -12.24 -25.29
C ALA A 582 3.17 -13.72 -25.30
N GLU A 583 4.23 -14.06 -26.01
CA GLU A 583 4.79 -15.40 -26.09
C GLU A 583 5.29 -15.91 -24.72
N ILE A 584 5.85 -15.03 -23.87
CA ILE A 584 6.23 -15.38 -22.50
C ILE A 584 4.97 -15.75 -21.70
N PHE A 585 3.92 -14.96 -21.80
CA PHE A 585 2.64 -15.27 -21.16
C PHE A 585 2.07 -16.60 -21.64
N PHE A 586 2.05 -16.84 -22.95
CA PHE A 586 1.52 -18.10 -23.51
C PHE A 586 2.28 -19.34 -23.01
N GLU A 587 3.60 -19.23 -22.94
CA GLU A 587 4.43 -20.33 -22.40
C GLU A 587 4.19 -20.52 -20.90
N GLU A 588 4.09 -19.46 -20.12
CA GLU A 588 3.79 -19.54 -18.68
C GLU A 588 2.43 -20.18 -18.43
N VAL A 589 1.41 -19.84 -19.19
CA VAL A 589 0.07 -20.46 -19.11
C VAL A 589 0.14 -21.95 -19.46
N LEU A 590 0.85 -22.31 -20.54
CA LEU A 590 1.02 -23.70 -20.95
C LEU A 590 1.70 -24.53 -19.85
N ILE A 591 2.80 -24.01 -19.31
CA ILE A 591 3.57 -24.71 -18.27
C ILE A 591 2.72 -24.94 -17.02
N ALA A 592 1.94 -23.95 -16.58
CA ALA A 592 1.02 -24.10 -15.45
C ALA A 592 -0.03 -25.20 -15.70
N CYS A 593 -0.66 -25.20 -16.89
CA CYS A 593 -1.61 -26.24 -17.28
C CYS A 593 -0.96 -27.64 -17.28
N VAL A 594 0.28 -27.75 -17.75
CA VAL A 594 1.05 -28.99 -17.77
C VAL A 594 1.37 -29.48 -16.36
N PHE A 595 1.84 -28.60 -15.48
CA PHE A 595 2.17 -28.94 -14.08
C PHE A 595 0.98 -29.54 -13.34
N TYR A 596 -0.19 -28.89 -13.45
CA TYR A 596 -1.42 -29.37 -12.81
C TYR A 596 -2.10 -30.49 -13.58
N GLY A 597 -1.76 -30.68 -14.85
CA GLY A 597 -2.41 -31.68 -15.73
C GLY A 597 -3.90 -31.39 -15.97
N MET A 598 -4.30 -30.11 -15.96
CA MET A 598 -5.69 -29.66 -16.03
C MET A 598 -5.99 -28.91 -17.34
N PRO A 599 -7.24 -28.98 -17.86
CA PRO A 599 -7.63 -28.29 -19.07
C PRO A 599 -7.83 -26.79 -18.85
N ILE A 600 -7.87 -26.03 -19.95
CA ILE A 600 -8.02 -24.59 -19.97
C ILE A 600 -9.19 -24.16 -20.85
N LEU A 601 -10.05 -23.26 -20.36
CA LEU A 601 -11.02 -22.49 -21.12
C LEU A 601 -10.51 -21.09 -21.31
N ALA A 602 -10.18 -20.70 -22.55
CA ALA A 602 -9.66 -19.38 -22.87
C ALA A 602 -10.57 -18.66 -23.86
N GLU A 603 -10.47 -17.32 -23.89
CA GLU A 603 -11.13 -16.55 -24.94
C GLU A 603 -10.59 -16.89 -26.33
N ASN A 604 -11.48 -17.04 -27.31
CA ASN A 604 -11.09 -17.28 -28.70
C ASN A 604 -11.17 -16.03 -29.60
N ASN A 605 -11.60 -14.89 -29.06
CA ASN A 605 -11.54 -13.60 -29.75
C ASN A 605 -10.08 -13.14 -29.98
N LYS A 606 -9.17 -13.64 -29.15
CA LYS A 606 -7.71 -13.44 -29.21
C LYS A 606 -7.04 -14.82 -29.33
N PRO A 607 -6.99 -15.42 -30.53
CA PRO A 607 -6.71 -16.84 -30.70
C PRO A 607 -5.24 -17.24 -30.59
N ARG A 608 -4.28 -16.31 -30.47
CA ARG A 608 -2.84 -16.60 -30.48
C ARG A 608 -2.42 -17.58 -29.37
N LEU A 609 -3.00 -17.48 -28.16
CA LEU A 609 -2.78 -18.44 -27.09
C LEU A 609 -3.19 -19.85 -27.50
N LEU A 610 -4.37 -20.00 -28.08
CA LEU A 610 -4.89 -21.31 -28.54
C LEU A 610 -4.06 -21.89 -29.68
N TYR A 611 -3.57 -21.07 -30.60
CA TYR A 611 -2.61 -21.48 -31.63
C TYR A 611 -1.28 -21.93 -31.01
N HIS A 612 -0.79 -21.24 -29.97
CA HIS A 612 0.41 -21.67 -29.25
C HIS A 612 0.26 -23.09 -28.69
N PHE A 613 -0.85 -23.36 -27.98
CA PHE A 613 -1.14 -24.72 -27.48
C PHE A 613 -1.22 -25.76 -28.60
N LYS A 614 -1.92 -25.44 -29.72
CA LYS A 614 -2.04 -26.32 -30.86
C LYS A 614 -0.67 -26.62 -31.48
N ASN A 615 0.12 -25.60 -31.76
CA ASN A 615 1.44 -25.74 -32.41
C ASN A 615 2.45 -26.51 -31.54
N ARG A 616 2.29 -26.44 -30.23
CA ARG A 616 3.08 -27.18 -29.25
C ARG A 616 2.56 -28.63 -29.02
N GLY A 617 1.49 -29.04 -29.70
CA GLY A 617 0.90 -30.38 -29.54
C GLY A 617 -0.01 -30.54 -28.31
N TYR A 618 -0.38 -29.44 -27.64
CA TYR A 618 -1.24 -29.44 -26.46
C TYR A 618 -2.69 -29.02 -26.76
N ARG A 619 -3.16 -29.14 -27.99
CA ARG A 619 -4.57 -28.84 -28.35
C ARG A 619 -5.57 -29.51 -27.43
N GLY A 620 -5.25 -30.73 -26.94
CA GLY A 620 -6.11 -31.49 -26.04
C GLY A 620 -6.38 -30.82 -24.68
N PHE A 621 -5.56 -29.86 -24.26
CA PHE A 621 -5.79 -29.06 -23.06
C PHE A 621 -6.84 -27.95 -23.27
N CYS A 622 -7.01 -27.47 -24.49
CA CYS A 622 -7.95 -26.40 -24.79
C CYS A 622 -9.39 -26.93 -24.82
N MET A 623 -10.20 -26.51 -23.85
CA MET A 623 -11.63 -26.84 -23.78
C MET A 623 -12.40 -26.19 -24.92
N ASN A 624 -13.45 -26.86 -25.38
CA ASN A 624 -14.48 -26.23 -26.20
C ASN A 624 -15.47 -25.51 -25.25
N ARG A 625 -16.20 -24.53 -25.79
CA ARG A 625 -17.20 -23.81 -24.98
C ARG A 625 -18.22 -24.76 -24.37
N PRO A 626 -18.49 -24.64 -23.06
CA PRO A 626 -19.32 -25.61 -22.34
C PRO A 626 -20.83 -25.49 -22.62
N ASP A 627 -21.31 -24.34 -23.11
CA ASP A 627 -22.73 -24.02 -23.33
C ASP A 627 -23.30 -24.57 -24.65
N LYS A 628 -22.47 -25.05 -25.59
CA LYS A 628 -22.91 -25.59 -26.88
C LYS A 628 -22.45 -27.02 -27.11
N HIS A 629 -23.34 -27.83 -27.73
CA HIS A 629 -22.96 -29.14 -28.21
C HIS A 629 -21.89 -29.07 -29.31
N PHE A 630 -20.93 -29.98 -29.28
CA PHE A 630 -19.81 -30.03 -30.22
C PHE A 630 -20.24 -29.92 -31.69
N ASN A 631 -21.35 -30.58 -32.09
CA ASN A 631 -21.88 -30.52 -33.46
C ASN A 631 -22.30 -29.09 -33.92
N LYS A 632 -22.68 -28.22 -32.97
CA LYS A 632 -23.13 -26.85 -33.23
C LYS A 632 -21.99 -25.83 -33.21
N LEU A 633 -20.74 -26.28 -32.93
CA LEU A 633 -19.57 -25.41 -32.91
C LEU A 633 -19.12 -25.04 -34.33
N SER A 634 -18.58 -23.87 -34.50
CA SER A 634 -17.91 -23.44 -35.74
C SER A 634 -16.68 -24.29 -36.03
N LYS A 635 -16.19 -24.25 -37.28
CA LYS A 635 -14.98 -24.98 -37.68
C LYS A 635 -13.78 -24.54 -36.83
N THR A 636 -13.64 -23.23 -36.61
CA THR A 636 -12.55 -22.66 -35.79
C THR A 636 -12.65 -23.09 -34.31
N GLU A 637 -13.84 -23.08 -33.73
CA GLU A 637 -14.04 -23.57 -32.36
C GLU A 637 -13.71 -25.06 -32.20
N LYS A 638 -14.05 -25.91 -33.18
CA LYS A 638 -13.68 -27.31 -33.19
C LYS A 638 -12.17 -27.52 -33.30
N GLU A 639 -11.51 -26.66 -34.08
CA GLU A 639 -10.08 -26.76 -34.35
C GLU A 639 -9.21 -26.26 -33.19
N LEU A 640 -9.57 -25.12 -32.58
CA LEU A 640 -8.77 -24.42 -31.56
C LEU A 640 -9.32 -24.59 -30.15
N GLY A 641 -10.62 -24.69 -29.98
CA GLY A 641 -11.30 -24.59 -28.69
C GLY A 641 -11.61 -23.14 -28.31
N GLY A 642 -11.79 -22.92 -27.01
CA GLY A 642 -12.09 -21.61 -26.44
C GLY A 642 -13.56 -21.21 -26.53
N ILE A 643 -13.85 -20.00 -26.04
CA ILE A 643 -15.19 -19.41 -25.98
C ILE A 643 -15.15 -17.97 -26.49
N PRO A 644 -16.11 -17.54 -27.35
CA PRO A 644 -16.22 -16.16 -27.77
C PRO A 644 -16.85 -15.31 -26.65
N ASN A 645 -16.09 -14.38 -26.11
CA ASN A 645 -16.52 -13.55 -24.96
C ASN A 645 -17.20 -12.23 -25.38
N SER A 646 -17.52 -12.08 -26.67
CA SER A 646 -18.15 -10.88 -27.24
C SER A 646 -19.67 -10.94 -27.34
N SER A 647 -20.28 -12.13 -27.29
CA SER A 647 -21.73 -12.29 -27.35
C SER A 647 -22.40 -11.92 -26.03
N GLU A 648 -23.55 -11.27 -26.06
CA GLU A 648 -24.28 -10.85 -24.85
C GLU A 648 -24.65 -12.04 -23.97
N ASP A 649 -25.09 -13.15 -24.55
CA ASP A 649 -25.41 -14.37 -23.81
C ASP A 649 -24.23 -14.93 -23.01
N VAL A 650 -23.01 -14.87 -23.58
CA VAL A 650 -21.80 -15.32 -22.89
C VAL A 650 -21.43 -14.34 -21.78
N LYS A 651 -21.59 -13.03 -21.99
CA LYS A 651 -21.32 -12.03 -20.96
C LYS A 651 -22.24 -12.22 -19.75
N GLN A 652 -23.54 -12.41 -19.99
CA GLN A 652 -24.52 -12.64 -18.93
C GLN A 652 -24.24 -13.97 -18.20
N SER A 653 -23.97 -15.05 -18.94
CA SER A 653 -23.63 -16.35 -18.35
C SER A 653 -22.35 -16.28 -17.51
N HIS A 654 -21.38 -15.51 -17.95
CA HIS A 654 -20.13 -15.29 -17.23
C HIS A 654 -20.36 -14.52 -15.93
N ALA A 655 -21.13 -13.41 -15.96
CA ALA A 655 -21.47 -12.63 -14.77
C ALA A 655 -22.29 -13.47 -13.77
N ALA A 656 -23.29 -14.21 -14.24
CA ALA A 656 -24.09 -15.11 -13.41
C ALA A 656 -23.26 -16.25 -12.78
N ALA A 657 -22.23 -16.73 -13.47
CA ALA A 657 -21.31 -17.73 -12.92
C ALA A 657 -20.52 -17.19 -11.73
N ILE A 658 -19.98 -15.96 -11.86
CA ILE A 658 -19.26 -15.27 -10.77
C ILE A 658 -20.22 -14.98 -9.61
N GLU A 659 -21.40 -14.42 -9.88
CA GLU A 659 -22.42 -14.14 -8.86
C GLU A 659 -22.78 -15.39 -8.06
N SER A 660 -23.08 -16.50 -8.75
CA SER A 660 -23.40 -17.78 -8.11
C SER A 660 -22.24 -18.31 -7.27
N TYR A 661 -20.99 -18.11 -7.71
CA TYR A 661 -19.81 -18.51 -6.93
C TYR A 661 -19.65 -17.64 -5.68
N ILE A 662 -19.82 -16.33 -5.80
CA ILE A 662 -19.73 -15.40 -4.66
C ILE A 662 -20.76 -15.78 -3.60
N GLU A 663 -22.02 -16.00 -4.00
CA GLU A 663 -23.08 -16.36 -3.03
C GLU A 663 -22.80 -17.65 -2.28
N LYS A 664 -22.14 -18.62 -2.94
CA LYS A 664 -21.90 -19.96 -2.37
C LYS A 664 -20.58 -20.07 -1.58
N TYR A 665 -19.51 -19.41 -2.04
CA TYR A 665 -18.16 -19.71 -1.59
C TYR A 665 -17.33 -18.49 -1.15
N VAL A 666 -17.94 -17.30 -1.09
CA VAL A 666 -17.24 -16.06 -0.71
C VAL A 666 -17.95 -15.42 0.49
N GLY A 667 -17.17 -14.86 1.40
CA GLY A 667 -17.67 -14.21 2.60
C GLY A 667 -18.30 -15.19 3.60
N LEU A 668 -19.02 -14.65 4.58
CA LEU A 668 -19.65 -15.41 5.63
C LEU A 668 -20.92 -16.10 5.13
N ASP A 669 -21.09 -17.37 5.43
CA ASP A 669 -22.35 -18.09 5.20
C ASP A 669 -23.22 -18.03 6.47
N THR A 670 -24.09 -17.03 6.57
CA THR A 670 -24.94 -16.79 7.75
C THR A 670 -26.11 -17.75 7.87
N GLU A 671 -26.46 -18.43 6.77
CA GLU A 671 -27.62 -19.32 6.70
C GLU A 671 -27.25 -20.82 6.76
N GLY A 672 -25.97 -21.15 6.66
CA GLY A 672 -25.49 -22.52 6.56
C GLY A 672 -26.00 -23.24 5.31
N THR A 673 -26.23 -22.52 4.21
CA THR A 673 -26.85 -23.05 2.98
C THR A 673 -25.89 -23.89 2.15
N TYR A 674 -24.63 -23.52 2.12
CA TYR A 674 -23.59 -24.13 1.28
C TYR A 674 -22.38 -24.62 2.08
N ARG A 675 -22.15 -24.06 3.24
CA ARG A 675 -21.09 -24.35 4.20
C ARG A 675 -21.71 -24.41 5.60
N ASP A 676 -20.95 -24.74 6.62
CA ASP A 676 -21.47 -24.63 7.99
C ASP A 676 -21.81 -23.17 8.31
N ALA A 677 -22.82 -22.95 9.14
CA ALA A 677 -23.20 -21.60 9.54
C ALA A 677 -22.01 -20.90 10.21
N ASP A 678 -21.81 -19.64 9.88
CA ASP A 678 -20.68 -18.80 10.31
C ASP A 678 -19.31 -19.17 9.68
N ASP A 679 -19.28 -20.10 8.71
CA ASP A 679 -18.04 -20.39 7.96
C ASP A 679 -17.71 -19.29 6.94
N MET A 680 -16.42 -18.92 6.92
CA MET A 680 -15.88 -18.01 5.91
C MET A 680 -15.50 -18.75 4.63
N GLY A 681 -15.64 -18.10 3.48
CA GLY A 681 -15.27 -18.66 2.17
C GLY A 681 -13.78 -18.86 1.97
N ASP A 682 -13.46 -19.70 0.95
CA ASP A 682 -12.08 -20.13 0.62
C ASP A 682 -11.44 -19.34 -0.54
N MET A 683 -12.01 -18.20 -0.94
CA MET A 683 -11.44 -17.35 -1.99
C MET A 683 -10.29 -16.51 -1.45
N LEU A 684 -9.05 -17.03 -1.52
CA LEU A 684 -7.86 -16.43 -0.93
C LEU A 684 -7.23 -15.28 -1.76
N PHE A 685 -7.64 -15.09 -3.02
CA PHE A 685 -7.02 -14.13 -3.93
C PHE A 685 -7.67 -12.75 -3.83
N THR A 686 -7.14 -11.91 -2.96
CA THR A 686 -7.65 -10.56 -2.69
C THR A 686 -7.70 -9.68 -3.94
N ARG A 687 -6.74 -9.81 -4.85
CA ARG A 687 -6.74 -9.05 -6.11
C ARG A 687 -7.95 -9.38 -6.99
N THR A 688 -8.32 -10.65 -7.09
CA THR A 688 -9.51 -11.07 -7.85
C THR A 688 -10.80 -10.61 -7.17
N LEU A 689 -10.88 -10.66 -5.84
CA LEU A 689 -12.01 -10.11 -5.08
C LEU A 689 -12.17 -8.60 -5.31
N GLU A 690 -11.07 -7.84 -5.31
CA GLU A 690 -11.09 -6.41 -5.63
C GLU A 690 -11.52 -6.10 -7.07
N ASP A 691 -11.18 -6.98 -8.01
CA ASP A 691 -11.59 -6.89 -9.41
C ASP A 691 -13.09 -7.17 -9.55
N TRP A 692 -13.60 -8.21 -8.87
CA TRP A 692 -15.04 -8.48 -8.79
C TRP A 692 -15.83 -7.34 -8.15
N ALA A 693 -15.29 -6.71 -7.10
CA ALA A 693 -15.94 -5.58 -6.45
C ALA A 693 -16.23 -4.41 -7.39
N LYS A 694 -15.41 -4.24 -8.43
CA LYS A 694 -15.50 -3.14 -9.41
C LYS A 694 -16.08 -3.55 -10.75
N PHE A 695 -16.39 -4.83 -10.94
CA PHE A 695 -16.73 -5.39 -12.24
C PHE A 695 -17.93 -4.70 -12.89
N ASP A 696 -17.72 -4.23 -14.12
CA ASP A 696 -18.73 -3.65 -14.99
C ASP A 696 -18.91 -4.52 -16.24
N ILE A 697 -20.09 -5.08 -16.41
CA ILE A 697 -20.42 -5.93 -17.54
C ILE A 697 -20.34 -5.20 -18.89
N ASN A 698 -20.52 -3.87 -18.89
CA ASN A 698 -20.48 -3.05 -20.09
C ASN A 698 -19.06 -2.63 -20.48
N ASN A 699 -18.13 -2.56 -19.50
CA ASN A 699 -16.73 -2.18 -19.72
C ASN A 699 -15.77 -3.26 -19.25
N ARG A 700 -15.83 -4.44 -19.84
CA ARG A 700 -15.10 -5.65 -19.42
C ARG A 700 -13.58 -5.60 -19.67
N THR A 701 -13.10 -4.67 -20.46
CA THR A 701 -11.69 -4.59 -20.89
C THR A 701 -10.70 -4.20 -19.80
N GLU A 702 -11.19 -3.76 -18.65
CA GLU A 702 -10.38 -3.36 -17.49
C GLU A 702 -10.34 -4.44 -16.37
N PHE A 703 -11.06 -5.58 -16.55
CA PHE A 703 -11.29 -6.58 -15.51
C PHE A 703 -10.72 -7.96 -15.88
N ASP A 704 -9.42 -8.02 -16.15
CA ASP A 704 -8.74 -9.23 -16.63
C ASP A 704 -8.87 -10.40 -15.64
N ALA A 705 -8.82 -10.13 -14.30
CA ALA A 705 -8.97 -11.15 -13.28
C ALA A 705 -10.41 -11.68 -13.19
N SER A 706 -11.42 -10.81 -13.35
CA SER A 706 -12.82 -11.21 -13.39
C SER A 706 -13.12 -12.08 -14.61
N ILE A 707 -12.56 -11.73 -15.77
CA ILE A 707 -12.77 -12.51 -17.00
C ILE A 707 -12.19 -13.93 -16.83
N SER A 708 -10.94 -14.03 -16.43
CA SER A 708 -10.29 -15.34 -16.30
C SER A 708 -10.88 -16.20 -15.18
N SER A 709 -11.23 -15.63 -14.03
CA SER A 709 -11.87 -16.36 -12.93
C SER A 709 -13.28 -16.85 -13.30
N GLY A 710 -14.08 -16.01 -13.95
CA GLY A 710 -15.41 -16.39 -14.44
C GLY A 710 -15.33 -17.52 -15.49
N LEU A 711 -14.33 -17.52 -16.38
CA LEU A 711 -14.09 -18.60 -17.31
C LEU A 711 -13.70 -19.90 -16.62
N ALA A 712 -12.94 -19.85 -15.52
CA ALA A 712 -12.63 -21.03 -14.69
C ALA A 712 -13.89 -21.63 -14.06
N ILE A 713 -14.78 -20.77 -13.53
CA ILE A 713 -16.07 -21.19 -12.98
C ILE A 713 -16.93 -21.84 -14.06
N MET A 714 -17.08 -21.20 -15.22
CA MET A 714 -17.85 -21.74 -16.35
C MET A 714 -17.29 -23.07 -16.85
N ALA A 715 -15.95 -23.23 -16.87
CA ALA A 715 -15.30 -24.47 -17.27
C ALA A 715 -15.68 -25.64 -16.34
N ASN A 716 -15.80 -25.37 -15.04
CA ASN A 716 -16.13 -26.39 -14.06
C ASN A 716 -17.62 -26.75 -14.00
N GLN A 717 -18.54 -25.81 -14.29
CA GLN A 717 -19.98 -26.03 -14.13
C GLN A 717 -20.54 -27.19 -14.96
N LYS A 718 -20.01 -27.45 -16.14
CA LYS A 718 -20.54 -28.47 -17.06
C LYS A 718 -20.03 -29.88 -16.80
N HIS A 719 -18.88 -30.04 -16.17
CA HIS A 719 -18.25 -31.30 -15.92
C HIS A 719 -18.60 -31.97 -14.57
N MET A 720 -19.40 -31.26 -13.73
CA MET A 720 -19.81 -31.78 -12.42
C MET A 720 -20.81 -32.97 -12.50
N TYR A 721 -21.48 -33.20 -13.66
CA TYR A 721 -22.61 -34.12 -13.78
C TYR A 721 -22.59 -35.06 -14.99
N LEU A 722 -21.49 -35.15 -15.72
CA LEU A 722 -21.32 -36.21 -16.72
C LEU A 722 -20.37 -37.26 -16.13
N PRO A 723 -20.89 -38.34 -15.55
CA PRO A 723 -20.07 -39.53 -15.44
C PRO A 723 -19.55 -39.81 -16.86
N GLU A 724 -18.25 -40.07 -17.01
CA GLU A 724 -17.74 -40.67 -18.25
C GLU A 724 -18.67 -41.81 -18.59
N GLN A 725 -19.53 -41.62 -19.58
CA GLN A 725 -20.06 -42.78 -20.28
C GLN A 725 -18.83 -43.39 -20.94
N LYS A 726 -18.18 -44.27 -20.21
CA LYS A 726 -17.44 -45.32 -20.89
C LYS A 726 -18.46 -45.92 -21.84
N GLN A 727 -18.40 -45.52 -23.11
CA GLN A 727 -18.97 -46.30 -24.15
C GLN A 727 -18.24 -47.66 -24.06
N SER A 728 -18.77 -48.54 -23.21
CA SER A 728 -18.50 -49.94 -23.40
C SER A 728 -18.99 -50.20 -24.82
N LYS A 729 -18.03 -50.30 -25.75
CA LYS A 729 -18.35 -50.96 -27.01
C LYS A 729 -18.81 -52.31 -26.58
N ILE A 730 -20.12 -52.53 -26.47
CA ILE A 730 -20.70 -53.84 -26.36
C ILE A 730 -20.37 -54.48 -27.70
N SER A 731 -19.29 -55.26 -27.75
CA SER A 731 -19.03 -56.07 -28.90
C SER A 731 -20.00 -57.23 -28.83
N ILE A 732 -21.10 -57.12 -29.57
CA ILE A 732 -22.02 -58.21 -29.75
C ILE A 732 -21.36 -59.15 -30.72
N THR A 733 -20.97 -60.32 -30.27
CA THR A 733 -20.42 -61.38 -31.09
C THR A 733 -21.57 -62.26 -31.58
N PHE A 734 -21.86 -62.21 -32.83
CA PHE A 734 -22.83 -63.12 -33.46
C PHE A 734 -22.12 -64.32 -33.92
N ALA A 735 -22.54 -65.51 -33.42
CA ALA A 735 -22.09 -66.77 -33.94
C ALA A 735 -22.84 -67.03 -35.26
N ARG A 736 -22.12 -67.16 -36.36
CA ARG A 736 -22.65 -67.62 -37.64
C ARG A 736 -22.27 -69.05 -37.81
N TYR A 737 -23.29 -69.86 -38.09
CA TYR A 737 -23.09 -71.30 -38.49
C TYR A 737 -23.00 -71.41 -40.01
N SER A 738 -22.06 -72.15 -40.48
CA SER A 738 -21.98 -72.48 -41.91
C SER A 738 -23.13 -73.39 -42.30
N ASN A 739 -23.46 -73.46 -43.57
CA ASN A 739 -24.47 -74.39 -44.14
C ASN A 739 -24.14 -75.87 -43.85
N LYS A 740 -22.99 -76.18 -43.24
CA LYS A 740 -22.56 -77.51 -42.81
C LYS A 740 -22.62 -77.66 -41.27
N GLY A 741 -23.27 -76.78 -40.56
CA GLY A 741 -23.48 -76.85 -39.09
C GLY A 741 -22.26 -76.51 -38.21
N SER A 742 -21.15 -76.06 -38.79
CA SER A 742 -19.96 -75.64 -38.00
C SER A 742 -19.90 -74.14 -37.79
N LEU A 743 -19.42 -73.71 -36.64
CA LEU A 743 -19.16 -72.28 -36.35
C LEU A 743 -18.06 -71.81 -37.28
N SER A 744 -18.41 -70.97 -38.29
CA SER A 744 -17.46 -70.53 -39.32
C SER A 744 -16.79 -69.21 -39.05
N GLU A 745 -17.39 -68.35 -38.25
CA GLU A 745 -16.82 -67.03 -37.98
C GLU A 745 -17.49 -66.35 -36.74
N ILE A 746 -16.70 -65.85 -35.88
CA ILE A 746 -17.15 -64.91 -34.82
C ILE A 746 -16.76 -63.49 -35.26
N ILE A 747 -17.71 -62.67 -35.54
CA ILE A 747 -17.51 -61.27 -35.92
C ILE A 747 -17.64 -60.38 -34.64
N LYS A 748 -16.57 -59.72 -34.29
CA LYS A 748 -16.57 -58.78 -33.22
C LYS A 748 -17.28 -57.48 -33.58
#